data_f1071952bdf806c7e87347c29549fa39
#
_entry.id   f1071952bdf806c7e87347c29549fa39
#
_cell.length_a   1.000
_cell.length_b   1.000
_cell.length_c   1.000
_cell.angle_alpha   90.00
_cell.angle_beta   90.00
_cell.angle_gamma   90.00
#
_symmetry.space_group_name_H-M   'P 1'
#
loop_
_entity.id
_entity.type
_entity.pdbx_description
1 polymer ?
#
loop_
_entity_poly.entity_id
_entity_poly.type
_entity_poly.pdbx_seq_one_letter_code
_entity_poly.pdbx_strand_id
1 'polypeptide(L)'
;MVKYLVGILCSSNIRLVHEALNSVINQTNFDDYEIYVIVNTKNETFYQDVMRELNYHAHSKLKKIIRTESNGYPGKGHNSVLSIFRAENRYENLIMLDGDDFLFPHALERINNVKNAKHCDVITLAGNTKIARTDTSFERIKNKSQPSEHSYIITNKYTVQEAKNIMDIHADYNKLLIVPFRLLCINRKILDKYEKLYDERMYVFDDFMFTVLLYKENNSNEFNIMHLSDPYIYLYNAANENSVSLQYYDSVQMRNDEIDDKHKRELIKQHVTKYDITEVNITPYSNIVTDTINVPEMHDYHKKMIFKLNMLVAPQIPRKKILFIDYSEWGYNTINERPLGGTESAIYNLSKILANKYTVSVMTRAPATMLIHSHLQYLPLREDLIQNICPDIIVFQGMCPIARTFFTDINPNIRLWNWIHHDISVQFIKPEVINYPFDKYIFVSNWQKNRYIQQFKLQHNKCVTLPNGISPFIRLDQLQHLEKEKTLVYFSTPYRGLVVAYHLFQVIKKYIPDIKFKIFSCFSREIIKTKTEYLPIKNTNDICNSDIDRYYKSVYELLIQDPNIEFYGSVPQKILFDHVKTAMVLFYPNTYAETCCTSVLEAMAHRCNVISSELGAIPETSNGFANLYNPNIDVLHDKYSTDYSFVNPVQISQIPESYQRQFIEKTIDIVTNYYSDYNQELLSNQQTYISTCTWEKRAEIFTRFVPEY
;
A
#
# COMPACT_ATOMS: atom_id res chain seq x y z
N MET A 1 -22.52 -33.39 3.80
CA MET A 1 -21.23 -33.78 3.20
C MET A 1 -20.57 -32.48 2.80
N VAL A 2 -19.35 -32.19 3.23
CA VAL A 2 -18.65 -30.97 2.86
C VAL A 2 -18.15 -31.10 1.43
N LYS A 3 -18.36 -30.07 0.58
CA LYS A 3 -18.13 -30.21 -0.85
C LYS A 3 -16.65 -30.24 -1.21
N TYR A 4 -15.81 -29.45 -0.50
CA TYR A 4 -14.39 -29.36 -0.82
C TYR A 4 -13.48 -29.60 0.40
N LEU A 5 -12.42 -30.35 0.20
CA LEU A 5 -11.23 -30.34 1.02
C LEU A 5 -10.19 -29.41 0.33
N VAL A 6 -9.65 -28.44 1.03
CA VAL A 6 -8.47 -27.70 0.57
C VAL A 6 -7.25 -28.26 1.28
N GLY A 7 -6.38 -28.92 0.55
CA GLY A 7 -5.12 -29.48 1.03
C GLY A 7 -3.97 -28.53 0.79
N ILE A 8 -3.40 -27.95 1.85
CA ILE A 8 -2.21 -27.07 1.78
C ILE A 8 -0.98 -27.93 2.06
N LEU A 9 -0.14 -28.13 1.05
CA LEU A 9 1.09 -28.92 1.16
C LEU A 9 2.28 -27.99 1.48
N CYS A 10 2.97 -28.20 2.60
CA CYS A 10 4.11 -27.38 3.00
C CYS A 10 5.31 -28.21 3.46
N SER A 11 6.52 -27.68 3.28
CA SER A 11 7.79 -28.32 3.65
C SER A 11 8.79 -27.40 4.34
N SER A 12 8.62 -26.09 4.20
CA SER A 12 9.52 -25.06 4.73
C SER A 12 8.79 -23.72 4.85
N ASN A 13 9.40 -22.75 5.52
CA ASN A 13 8.95 -21.36 5.64
C ASN A 13 7.54 -21.18 6.23
N ILE A 14 7.44 -21.26 7.55
CA ILE A 14 6.18 -21.13 8.30
C ILE A 14 5.38 -19.86 8.00
N ARG A 15 6.06 -18.75 7.66
CA ARG A 15 5.37 -17.48 7.34
C ARG A 15 4.59 -17.58 6.04
N LEU A 16 5.15 -18.26 5.03
CA LEU A 16 4.45 -18.50 3.77
C LEU A 16 3.26 -19.44 3.99
N VAL A 17 3.43 -20.48 4.79
CA VAL A 17 2.33 -21.41 5.15
C VAL A 17 1.18 -20.66 5.82
N HIS A 18 1.49 -19.74 6.73
CA HIS A 18 0.47 -18.90 7.37
C HIS A 18 -0.26 -18.00 6.36
N GLU A 19 0.45 -17.45 5.38
CA GLU A 19 -0.18 -16.65 4.32
C GLU A 19 -1.00 -17.50 3.35
N ALA A 20 -0.52 -18.68 2.99
CA ALA A 20 -1.29 -19.64 2.20
C ALA A 20 -2.61 -20.00 2.91
N LEU A 21 -2.53 -20.32 4.20
CA LEU A 21 -3.72 -20.60 5.02
C LEU A 21 -4.67 -19.39 5.06
N ASN A 22 -4.15 -18.19 5.30
CA ASN A 22 -4.95 -16.97 5.31
C ASN A 22 -5.64 -16.70 3.97
N SER A 23 -5.00 -16.99 2.84
CA SER A 23 -5.59 -16.85 1.52
C SER A 23 -6.80 -17.76 1.31
N VAL A 24 -6.80 -18.93 1.95
CA VAL A 24 -7.93 -19.86 1.91
C VAL A 24 -9.01 -19.47 2.93
N ILE A 25 -8.64 -19.06 4.13
CA ILE A 25 -9.60 -18.63 5.18
C ILE A 25 -10.42 -17.42 4.72
N ASN A 26 -9.79 -16.48 4.00
CA ASN A 26 -10.41 -15.23 3.56
C ASN A 26 -11.11 -15.36 2.19
N GLN A 27 -11.53 -16.54 1.79
CA GLN A 27 -12.36 -16.72 0.60
C GLN A 27 -13.72 -16.06 0.79
N THR A 28 -14.22 -15.43 -0.26
CA THR A 28 -15.51 -14.72 -0.28
C THR A 28 -16.54 -15.51 -1.07
N ASN A 29 -17.82 -15.33 -0.71
CA ASN A 29 -18.99 -15.91 -1.39
C ASN A 29 -19.03 -17.43 -1.49
N PHE A 30 -18.17 -18.15 -0.75
CA PHE A 30 -18.17 -19.61 -0.73
C PHE A 30 -17.70 -20.16 0.62
N ASP A 31 -18.51 -21.03 1.25
CA ASP A 31 -18.28 -21.52 2.61
C ASP A 31 -18.24 -23.04 2.76
N ASP A 32 -18.56 -23.81 1.70
CA ASP A 32 -18.68 -25.27 1.78
C ASP A 32 -17.32 -25.96 1.55
N TYR A 33 -16.34 -25.63 2.41
CA TYR A 33 -15.00 -26.21 2.39
C TYR A 33 -14.41 -26.36 3.79
N GLU A 34 -13.45 -27.28 3.92
CA GLU A 34 -12.59 -27.45 5.08
C GLU A 34 -11.13 -27.52 4.65
N ILE A 35 -10.21 -27.22 5.57
CA ILE A 35 -8.77 -27.08 5.29
C ILE A 35 -8.00 -28.14 6.06
N TYR A 36 -7.09 -28.84 5.36
CA TYR A 36 -6.03 -29.63 5.97
C TYR A 36 -4.68 -29.02 5.60
N VAL A 37 -3.77 -28.90 6.57
CA VAL A 37 -2.36 -28.56 6.33
C VAL A 37 -1.56 -29.83 6.39
N ILE A 38 -0.88 -30.16 5.29
CA ILE A 38 -0.08 -31.36 5.14
C ILE A 38 1.40 -30.98 5.18
N VAL A 39 2.09 -31.37 6.25
CA VAL A 39 3.48 -31.01 6.51
C VAL A 39 4.40 -32.10 6.00
N ASN A 40 4.94 -31.90 4.80
CA ASN A 40 5.83 -32.84 4.12
C ASN A 40 7.29 -32.54 4.47
N THR A 41 7.73 -32.91 5.67
CA THR A 41 9.07 -32.58 6.16
C THR A 41 9.67 -33.66 7.07
N LYS A 42 11.01 -33.77 7.00
CA LYS A 42 11.81 -34.51 7.99
C LYS A 42 12.24 -33.60 9.16
N ASN A 43 12.15 -32.28 9.01
CA ASN A 43 12.57 -31.32 10.01
C ASN A 43 11.53 -31.25 11.15
N GLU A 44 11.89 -31.81 12.31
CA GLU A 44 11.04 -31.78 13.50
C GLU A 44 10.74 -30.37 13.99
N THR A 45 11.73 -29.50 13.98
CA THR A 45 11.56 -28.10 14.42
C THR A 45 10.52 -27.38 13.57
N PHE A 46 10.59 -27.53 12.24
CA PHE A 46 9.60 -26.92 11.34
C PHE A 46 8.19 -27.49 11.60
N TYR A 47 8.07 -28.80 11.82
CA TYR A 47 6.76 -29.40 12.15
C TYR A 47 6.20 -28.82 13.45
N GLN A 48 7.02 -28.72 14.50
CA GLN A 48 6.59 -28.14 15.78
C GLN A 48 6.23 -26.65 15.65
N ASP A 49 6.96 -25.91 14.83
CA ASP A 49 6.62 -24.52 14.53
C ASP A 49 5.27 -24.40 13.83
N VAL A 50 4.98 -25.25 12.84
CA VAL A 50 3.67 -25.29 12.19
C VAL A 50 2.56 -25.62 13.19
N MET A 51 2.77 -26.63 14.04
CA MET A 51 1.80 -27.01 15.07
C MET A 51 1.52 -25.87 16.04
N ARG A 52 2.57 -25.18 16.51
CA ARG A 52 2.44 -24.06 17.45
C ARG A 52 1.74 -22.86 16.82
N GLU A 53 2.21 -22.41 15.68
CA GLU A 53 1.74 -21.18 15.03
C GLU A 53 0.32 -21.32 14.49
N LEU A 54 -0.01 -22.45 13.85
CA LEU A 54 -1.34 -22.66 13.27
C LEU A 54 -2.40 -23.06 14.31
N ASN A 55 -2.04 -23.76 15.37
CA ASN A 55 -2.97 -24.07 16.47
C ASN A 55 -3.32 -22.83 17.30
N TYR A 56 -2.38 -21.87 17.46
CA TYR A 56 -2.64 -20.62 18.14
C TYR A 56 -3.67 -19.75 17.40
N HIS A 57 -3.74 -19.87 16.08
CA HIS A 57 -4.67 -19.17 15.20
C HIS A 57 -5.83 -20.05 14.73
N ALA A 58 -6.22 -21.07 15.52
CA ALA A 58 -7.22 -22.05 15.14
C ALA A 58 -8.49 -21.42 14.55
N HIS A 59 -8.63 -21.53 13.24
CA HIS A 59 -9.82 -21.10 12.52
C HIS A 59 -10.78 -22.27 12.36
N SER A 60 -12.09 -22.03 12.42
CA SER A 60 -13.13 -23.07 12.35
C SER A 60 -13.04 -23.95 11.08
N LYS A 61 -12.49 -23.43 9.99
CA LYS A 61 -12.27 -24.17 8.72
C LYS A 61 -11.03 -25.08 8.75
N LEU A 62 -10.00 -24.78 9.54
CA LEU A 62 -8.83 -25.65 9.70
C LEU A 62 -9.18 -26.85 10.59
N LYS A 63 -9.18 -28.05 10.02
CA LYS A 63 -9.61 -29.29 10.70
C LYS A 63 -8.47 -30.17 11.14
N LYS A 64 -7.41 -30.27 10.33
CA LYS A 64 -6.27 -31.14 10.63
C LYS A 64 -4.95 -30.53 10.18
N ILE A 65 -3.92 -30.79 10.97
CA ILE A 65 -2.52 -30.61 10.58
C ILE A 65 -1.91 -32.02 10.60
N ILE A 66 -1.45 -32.49 9.44
CA ILE A 66 -1.02 -33.90 9.26
C ILE A 66 0.43 -33.87 8.81
N ARG A 67 1.31 -34.59 9.52
CA ARG A 67 2.67 -34.82 9.05
C ARG A 67 2.70 -36.05 8.14
N THR A 68 3.42 -35.94 7.04
CA THR A 68 3.69 -37.03 6.14
C THR A 68 5.16 -37.38 6.12
N GLU A 69 5.51 -38.63 5.84
CA GLU A 69 6.88 -39.00 5.60
C GLU A 69 7.38 -38.37 4.31
N SER A 70 8.49 -37.62 4.43
CA SER A 70 9.12 -36.98 3.30
C SER A 70 10.44 -37.65 2.95
N ASN A 71 10.64 -37.92 1.66
CA ASN A 71 11.94 -38.28 1.09
C ASN A 71 12.68 -37.06 0.50
N GLY A 72 12.13 -35.85 0.66
CA GLY A 72 12.65 -34.62 0.08
C GLY A 72 12.15 -34.37 -1.34
N TYR A 73 11.30 -35.21 -1.91
CA TYR A 73 10.74 -35.08 -3.26
C TYR A 73 9.29 -34.59 -3.20
N PRO A 74 8.94 -33.53 -3.95
CA PRO A 74 7.59 -32.93 -3.97
C PRO A 74 6.50 -33.93 -4.37
N GLY A 75 6.74 -34.77 -5.36
CA GLY A 75 5.77 -35.78 -5.83
C GLY A 75 5.26 -36.71 -4.74
N LYS A 76 6.10 -37.09 -3.76
CA LYS A 76 5.65 -37.83 -2.59
C LYS A 76 4.71 -37.04 -1.72
N GLY A 77 4.99 -35.76 -1.54
CA GLY A 77 4.10 -34.82 -0.80
C GLY A 77 2.74 -34.69 -1.48
N HIS A 78 2.69 -34.45 -2.77
CA HIS A 78 1.45 -34.34 -3.55
C HIS A 78 0.63 -35.67 -3.49
N ASN A 79 1.27 -36.80 -3.68
CA ASN A 79 0.60 -38.12 -3.55
C ASN A 79 0.08 -38.37 -2.14
N SER A 80 0.74 -37.88 -1.09
CA SER A 80 0.25 -37.94 0.28
C SER A 80 -1.06 -37.18 0.46
N VAL A 81 -1.20 -35.98 -0.12
CA VAL A 81 -2.45 -35.19 -0.13
C VAL A 81 -3.58 -35.97 -0.82
N LEU A 82 -3.30 -36.60 -1.97
CA LEU A 82 -4.26 -37.42 -2.70
C LEU A 82 -4.69 -38.67 -1.88
N SER A 83 -3.76 -39.31 -1.20
CA SER A 83 -4.04 -40.48 -0.34
C SER A 83 -4.90 -40.11 0.86
N ILE A 84 -4.63 -38.93 1.50
CA ILE A 84 -5.45 -38.43 2.60
C ILE A 84 -6.87 -38.13 2.10
N PHE A 85 -7.01 -37.47 0.96
CA PHE A 85 -8.32 -37.20 0.37
C PHE A 85 -9.07 -38.47 0.03
N ARG A 86 -8.38 -39.48 -0.51
CA ARG A 86 -8.98 -40.81 -0.80
C ARG A 86 -9.52 -41.48 0.45
N ALA A 87 -8.83 -41.39 1.58
CA ALA A 87 -9.24 -41.96 2.85
C ALA A 87 -10.42 -41.22 3.50
N GLU A 88 -10.63 -39.96 3.19
CA GLU A 88 -11.65 -39.11 3.79
C GLU A 88 -12.95 -39.09 2.99
N ASN A 89 -13.89 -39.98 3.28
CA ASN A 89 -15.13 -40.18 2.50
C ASN A 89 -16.14 -39.03 2.59
N ARG A 90 -15.87 -37.99 3.39
CA ARG A 90 -16.81 -36.87 3.61
C ARG A 90 -16.68 -35.72 2.64
N TYR A 91 -15.64 -35.71 1.79
CA TYR A 91 -15.44 -34.68 0.79
C TYR A 91 -15.70 -35.19 -0.62
N GLU A 92 -16.31 -34.35 -1.47
CA GLU A 92 -16.54 -34.68 -2.88
C GLU A 92 -15.32 -34.35 -3.74
N ASN A 93 -14.67 -33.26 -3.43
CA ASN A 93 -13.58 -32.69 -4.23
C ASN A 93 -12.40 -32.28 -3.36
N LEU A 94 -11.20 -32.33 -3.96
CA LEU A 94 -9.97 -31.82 -3.41
C LEU A 94 -9.49 -30.63 -4.22
N ILE A 95 -9.10 -29.55 -3.54
CA ILE A 95 -8.32 -28.44 -4.09
C ILE A 95 -6.93 -28.53 -3.48
N MET A 96 -5.90 -28.49 -4.33
CA MET A 96 -4.50 -28.56 -3.93
C MET A 96 -3.86 -27.18 -3.99
N LEU A 97 -3.17 -26.81 -2.91
CA LEU A 97 -2.43 -25.55 -2.78
C LEU A 97 -1.04 -25.83 -2.20
N ASP A 98 0.00 -25.34 -2.84
CA ASP A 98 1.34 -25.36 -2.27
C ASP A 98 1.46 -24.31 -1.15
N GLY A 99 2.21 -24.62 -0.10
CA GLY A 99 2.29 -23.82 1.12
C GLY A 99 3.07 -22.52 0.98
N ASP A 100 3.60 -22.23 -0.20
CA ASP A 100 4.24 -20.97 -0.57
C ASP A 100 3.47 -20.21 -1.66
N ASP A 101 2.32 -20.74 -2.10
CA ASP A 101 1.42 -20.16 -3.07
C ASP A 101 0.09 -19.71 -2.42
N PHE A 102 -0.76 -19.01 -3.17
CA PHE A 102 -1.96 -18.37 -2.61
C PHE A 102 -3.15 -18.45 -3.55
N LEU A 103 -4.36 -18.42 -2.96
CA LEU A 103 -5.60 -18.26 -3.70
C LEU A 103 -6.08 -16.81 -3.66
N PHE A 104 -6.66 -16.33 -4.76
CA PHE A 104 -7.37 -15.08 -4.77
C PHE A 104 -8.70 -15.16 -3.99
N PRO A 105 -9.25 -14.04 -3.48
CA PRO A 105 -10.43 -14.07 -2.58
C PRO A 105 -11.68 -14.76 -3.13
N HIS A 106 -11.89 -14.79 -4.45
CA HIS A 106 -13.04 -15.43 -5.10
C HIS A 106 -12.70 -16.77 -5.78
N ALA A 107 -11.53 -17.33 -5.48
CA ALA A 107 -11.03 -18.51 -6.17
C ALA A 107 -11.96 -19.73 -5.98
N LEU A 108 -12.40 -20.00 -4.75
CA LEU A 108 -13.25 -21.16 -4.46
C LEU A 108 -14.64 -21.03 -5.09
N GLU A 109 -15.23 -19.85 -5.08
CA GLU A 109 -16.48 -19.56 -5.77
C GLU A 109 -16.36 -19.84 -7.28
N ARG A 110 -15.30 -19.34 -7.90
CA ARG A 110 -15.06 -19.52 -9.35
C ARG A 110 -14.83 -20.99 -9.72
N ILE A 111 -14.00 -21.71 -8.97
CA ILE A 111 -13.78 -23.15 -9.16
C ILE A 111 -15.11 -23.90 -9.07
N ASN A 112 -15.91 -23.59 -8.06
CA ASN A 112 -17.22 -24.21 -7.86
C ASN A 112 -18.19 -23.92 -9.00
N ASN A 113 -18.22 -22.69 -9.51
CA ASN A 113 -19.08 -22.28 -10.62
C ASN A 113 -18.69 -23.03 -11.91
N VAL A 114 -17.40 -23.11 -12.23
CA VAL A 114 -16.90 -23.86 -13.40
C VAL A 114 -17.24 -25.33 -13.25
N LYS A 115 -16.99 -25.91 -12.06
CA LYS A 115 -17.27 -27.32 -11.81
C LYS A 115 -18.74 -27.68 -11.99
N ASN A 116 -19.64 -26.85 -11.45
CA ASN A 116 -21.09 -27.08 -11.57
C ASN A 116 -21.59 -26.89 -13.01
N ALA A 117 -21.14 -25.84 -13.69
CA ALA A 117 -21.59 -25.54 -15.04
C ALA A 117 -21.09 -26.54 -16.08
N LYS A 118 -19.92 -27.14 -15.87
CA LYS A 118 -19.24 -28.02 -16.84
C LYS A 118 -19.14 -29.47 -16.38
N HIS A 119 -19.61 -29.81 -15.17
CA HIS A 119 -19.55 -31.14 -14.57
C HIS A 119 -18.14 -31.78 -14.62
N CYS A 120 -17.12 -30.98 -14.28
CA CYS A 120 -15.72 -31.37 -14.43
C CYS A 120 -15.31 -32.44 -13.39
N ASP A 121 -14.55 -33.43 -13.84
CA ASP A 121 -13.87 -34.40 -12.94
C ASP A 121 -12.52 -33.81 -12.48
N VAL A 122 -11.83 -33.13 -13.34
CA VAL A 122 -10.52 -32.47 -13.09
C VAL A 122 -10.53 -31.05 -13.61
N ILE A 123 -10.01 -30.12 -12.80
CA ILE A 123 -9.72 -28.75 -13.22
C ILE A 123 -8.22 -28.52 -13.04
N THR A 124 -7.57 -28.08 -14.12
CA THR A 124 -6.17 -27.66 -14.11
C THR A 124 -6.06 -26.17 -14.40
N LEU A 125 -4.93 -25.58 -14.03
CA LEU A 125 -4.62 -24.21 -14.40
C LEU A 125 -3.82 -24.20 -15.71
N ALA A 126 -4.38 -23.57 -16.75
CA ALA A 126 -3.69 -23.24 -17.98
C ALA A 126 -3.05 -21.84 -17.94
N GLY A 127 -3.32 -21.07 -16.92
CA GLY A 127 -2.73 -19.75 -16.66
C GLY A 127 -2.80 -19.42 -15.18
N ASN A 128 -1.79 -18.72 -14.67
CA ASN A 128 -1.75 -18.23 -13.30
C ASN A 128 -1.04 -16.88 -13.28
N THR A 129 -1.24 -16.14 -12.20
CA THR A 129 -0.40 -14.99 -11.92
C THR A 129 0.87 -15.45 -11.22
N LYS A 130 2.02 -14.96 -11.69
CA LYS A 130 3.32 -15.26 -11.09
C LYS A 130 3.89 -14.03 -10.42
N ILE A 131 4.43 -14.22 -9.22
CA ILE A 131 5.29 -13.23 -8.58
C ILE A 131 6.72 -13.63 -8.91
N ALA A 132 7.46 -12.73 -9.54
CA ALA A 132 8.85 -12.94 -9.88
C ALA A 132 9.74 -11.95 -9.12
N ARG A 133 10.94 -12.40 -8.75
CA ARG A 133 12.01 -11.51 -8.31
C ARG A 133 12.61 -10.76 -9.48
N THR A 134 13.13 -9.57 -9.19
CA THR A 134 13.82 -8.71 -10.17
C THR A 134 15.27 -9.10 -10.40
N ASP A 135 15.79 -10.15 -9.76
CA ASP A 135 17.16 -10.52 -9.95
C ASP A 135 17.40 -11.69 -10.92
N THR A 136 18.59 -11.73 -11.42
CA THR A 136 19.17 -12.38 -12.59
C THR A 136 18.78 -13.83 -12.91
N SER A 137 18.20 -14.58 -12.02
CA SER A 137 17.80 -15.98 -12.26
C SER A 137 16.60 -16.10 -13.17
N PHE A 138 15.68 -15.14 -13.10
CA PHE A 138 14.49 -15.10 -13.95
C PHE A 138 14.77 -14.56 -15.36
N GLU A 139 15.78 -13.71 -15.53
CA GLU A 139 16.24 -13.22 -16.84
C GLU A 139 16.82 -14.33 -17.70
N ARG A 140 17.30 -15.43 -17.11
CA ARG A 140 17.73 -16.62 -17.86
C ARG A 140 16.59 -17.40 -18.47
N ILE A 141 15.40 -17.32 -17.89
CA ILE A 141 14.21 -18.00 -18.41
C ILE A 141 13.47 -17.12 -19.45
N LYS A 142 13.68 -15.79 -19.39
CA LYS A 142 13.10 -14.82 -20.34
C LYS A 142 14.19 -14.04 -21.05
N ASN A 143 14.46 -14.40 -22.26
CA ASN A 143 15.21 -13.56 -23.20
C ASN A 143 14.47 -12.23 -23.43
N LYS A 144 15.10 -11.11 -23.00
CA LYS A 144 15.07 -9.81 -23.65
C LYS A 144 13.97 -8.79 -23.39
N SER A 145 13.40 -8.67 -22.23
CA SER A 145 12.84 -7.35 -21.87
C SER A 145 13.15 -7.04 -20.42
N GLN A 146 13.83 -5.93 -20.16
CA GLN A 146 14.10 -5.44 -18.82
C GLN A 146 12.80 -5.14 -18.10
N PRO A 147 12.49 -5.78 -16.99
CA PRO A 147 11.38 -5.39 -16.15
C PRO A 147 11.82 -4.28 -15.20
N SER A 148 11.01 -3.26 -15.08
CA SER A 148 11.07 -2.28 -13.99
C SER A 148 10.87 -2.96 -12.64
N GLU A 149 11.46 -2.44 -11.61
CA GLU A 149 11.71 -2.94 -10.25
C GLU A 149 10.67 -3.83 -9.52
N HIS A 150 9.51 -4.13 -10.04
CA HIS A 150 8.54 -5.10 -9.50
C HIS A 150 7.65 -5.63 -10.63
N SER A 151 8.18 -6.52 -11.45
CA SER A 151 7.38 -7.13 -12.49
C SER A 151 6.68 -8.38 -11.98
N TYR A 152 5.36 -8.34 -11.94
CA TYR A 152 4.52 -9.52 -11.92
C TYR A 152 4.18 -9.87 -13.38
N ILE A 153 4.25 -11.16 -13.69
CA ILE A 153 3.88 -11.66 -14.99
C ILE A 153 2.51 -12.28 -14.84
N ILE A 154 1.51 -11.64 -15.45
CA ILE A 154 0.25 -12.29 -15.71
C ILE A 154 0.48 -13.16 -16.95
N THR A 155 0.65 -14.45 -16.78
CA THR A 155 0.65 -15.36 -17.92
C THR A 155 -0.79 -15.58 -18.37
N ASN A 156 -1.29 -14.65 -19.16
CA ASN A 156 -2.52 -14.86 -19.92
C ASN A 156 -2.22 -15.84 -21.04
N LYS A 157 -2.83 -17.01 -20.98
CA LYS A 157 -2.88 -17.99 -22.06
C LYS A 157 -1.52 -18.42 -22.62
N TYR A 158 -1.18 -19.66 -22.46
CA TYR A 158 -0.35 -20.31 -23.47
C TYR A 158 -1.18 -20.38 -24.76
N THR A 159 -0.91 -19.52 -25.73
CA THR A 159 -1.39 -19.73 -27.08
C THR A 159 -0.72 -21.01 -27.61
N VAL A 160 -1.32 -21.67 -28.60
CA VAL A 160 -0.69 -22.83 -29.27
C VAL A 160 0.72 -22.49 -29.76
N GLN A 161 0.95 -21.23 -30.14
CA GLN A 161 2.27 -20.76 -30.56
C GLN A 161 3.26 -20.58 -29.42
N GLU A 162 2.82 -20.09 -28.25
CA GLU A 162 3.66 -19.98 -27.07
C GLU A 162 3.99 -21.35 -26.48
N ALA A 163 3.05 -22.27 -26.49
CA ALA A 163 3.30 -23.66 -26.16
C ALA A 163 4.34 -24.27 -27.13
N LYS A 164 4.25 -24.05 -28.41
CA LYS A 164 5.26 -24.45 -29.39
C LYS A 164 6.63 -23.80 -29.12
N ASN A 165 6.67 -22.51 -28.81
CA ASN A 165 7.94 -21.81 -28.51
C ASN A 165 8.61 -22.31 -27.23
N ILE A 166 7.82 -22.63 -26.19
CA ILE A 166 8.34 -23.25 -24.96
C ILE A 166 8.90 -24.65 -25.26
N MET A 167 8.39 -25.32 -26.25
CA MET A 167 8.80 -26.66 -26.66
C MET A 167 9.98 -26.67 -27.60
N ASP A 168 10.12 -25.66 -28.45
CA ASP A 168 11.30 -25.49 -29.29
C ASP A 168 12.56 -25.28 -28.45
N ILE A 169 12.45 -24.72 -27.24
CA ILE A 169 13.52 -24.63 -26.22
C ILE A 169 13.85 -26.02 -25.63
N HIS A 170 12.89 -26.94 -25.65
CA HIS A 170 13.05 -28.31 -25.17
C HIS A 170 12.99 -29.35 -26.32
N ALA A 171 13.27 -28.91 -27.56
CA ALA A 171 13.10 -29.67 -28.80
C ALA A 171 13.88 -31.00 -28.90
N ASP A 172 14.79 -31.27 -27.98
CA ASP A 172 15.48 -32.57 -27.85
C ASP A 172 14.62 -33.68 -27.21
N TYR A 173 13.42 -33.37 -26.74
CA TYR A 173 12.51 -34.35 -26.18
C TYR A 173 11.58 -34.94 -27.23
N ASN A 174 12.13 -35.63 -28.22
CA ASN A 174 11.44 -36.52 -29.14
C ASN A 174 9.96 -36.16 -29.48
N LYS A 175 9.69 -34.92 -29.92
CA LYS A 175 8.38 -34.42 -30.37
C LYS A 175 7.22 -34.45 -29.34
N LEU A 176 7.47 -34.64 -28.08
CA LEU A 176 6.46 -34.65 -27.03
C LEU A 176 6.24 -33.26 -26.46
N LEU A 177 5.09 -32.71 -26.77
CA LEU A 177 4.58 -31.43 -26.32
C LEU A 177 4.01 -31.54 -24.89
N ILE A 178 4.85 -31.45 -23.86
CA ILE A 178 4.37 -31.50 -22.50
C ILE A 178 4.43 -30.11 -21.90
N VAL A 179 3.28 -29.41 -21.89
CA VAL A 179 3.12 -28.20 -21.08
C VAL A 179 2.64 -28.63 -19.70
N PRO A 180 3.40 -28.40 -18.64
CA PRO A 180 2.99 -28.79 -17.31
C PRO A 180 1.72 -28.01 -16.89
N PHE A 181 0.67 -28.74 -16.61
CA PHE A 181 -0.55 -28.20 -16.03
C PHE A 181 -0.52 -28.39 -14.51
N ARG A 182 -0.80 -27.33 -13.78
CA ARG A 182 -0.96 -27.47 -12.33
C ARG A 182 -2.34 -28.04 -12.03
N LEU A 183 -2.38 -29.10 -11.23
CA LEU A 183 -3.63 -29.62 -10.70
C LEU A 183 -4.22 -28.62 -9.71
N LEU A 184 -5.44 -28.17 -9.97
CA LEU A 184 -6.15 -27.24 -9.10
C LEU A 184 -7.25 -27.95 -8.30
N CYS A 185 -8.12 -28.70 -9.00
CA CYS A 185 -9.24 -29.37 -8.36
C CYS A 185 -9.46 -30.75 -8.99
N ILE A 186 -9.77 -31.72 -8.16
CA ILE A 186 -10.01 -33.13 -8.58
C ILE A 186 -11.14 -33.74 -7.77
N ASN A 187 -11.96 -34.55 -8.41
CA ASN A 187 -12.87 -35.48 -7.71
C ASN A 187 -12.28 -36.89 -7.55
N ARG A 188 -13.00 -37.81 -6.90
CA ARG A 188 -12.52 -39.13 -6.60
C ARG A 188 -12.37 -40.03 -7.82
N LYS A 189 -13.14 -39.79 -8.88
CA LYS A 189 -13.25 -40.68 -10.04
C LYS A 189 -11.90 -41.03 -10.68
N ILE A 190 -11.01 -40.02 -10.82
CA ILE A 190 -9.70 -40.29 -11.40
C ILE A 190 -8.77 -41.03 -10.43
N LEU A 191 -8.94 -40.87 -9.11
CA LEU A 191 -8.18 -41.60 -8.10
C LEU A 191 -8.59 -43.05 -7.97
N ASP A 192 -9.81 -43.43 -8.41
CA ASP A 192 -10.25 -44.82 -8.48
C ASP A 192 -9.49 -45.54 -9.59
N LYS A 193 -9.10 -44.82 -10.65
CA LYS A 193 -8.34 -45.39 -11.77
C LYS A 193 -6.82 -45.34 -11.54
N TYR A 194 -6.31 -44.29 -10.92
CA TYR A 194 -4.87 -44.07 -10.71
C TYR A 194 -4.54 -43.94 -9.24
N GLU A 195 -3.69 -44.81 -8.71
CA GLU A 195 -3.26 -44.77 -7.31
C GLU A 195 -2.40 -43.55 -7.02
N LYS A 196 -1.53 -43.16 -7.98
CA LYS A 196 -0.62 -42.05 -7.89
C LYS A 196 -0.69 -41.20 -9.16
N LEU A 197 -0.64 -39.88 -9.00
CA LEU A 197 -0.62 -38.95 -10.11
C LEU A 197 0.72 -38.26 -10.31
N TYR A 198 1.63 -38.31 -9.30
CA TYR A 198 2.95 -37.68 -9.32
C TYR A 198 4.06 -38.71 -9.23
N ASP A 199 5.20 -38.45 -9.88
CA ASP A 199 6.37 -39.31 -9.79
C ASP A 199 7.18 -39.02 -8.52
N GLU A 200 7.22 -39.96 -7.61
CA GLU A 200 7.91 -39.85 -6.32
C GLU A 200 9.45 -39.94 -6.42
N ARG A 201 9.97 -40.26 -7.59
CA ARG A 201 11.41 -40.35 -7.87
C ARG A 201 12.01 -39.06 -8.38
N MET A 202 11.15 -38.13 -8.84
CA MET A 202 11.57 -36.84 -9.40
C MET A 202 11.59 -35.75 -8.33
N TYR A 203 12.68 -35.01 -8.26
CA TYR A 203 12.80 -33.86 -7.38
C TYR A 203 12.18 -32.60 -7.99
N VAL A 204 12.28 -32.46 -9.30
CA VAL A 204 11.66 -31.40 -10.11
C VAL A 204 10.95 -32.07 -11.27
N PHE A 205 9.88 -31.47 -11.77
CA PHE A 205 9.02 -32.05 -12.84
C PHE A 205 8.25 -33.30 -12.40
N ASP A 206 7.95 -33.44 -11.14
CA ASP A 206 7.10 -34.52 -10.60
C ASP A 206 5.67 -34.48 -11.17
N ASP A 207 5.22 -33.31 -11.63
CA ASP A 207 3.95 -33.04 -12.31
C ASP A 207 3.90 -33.53 -13.79
N PHE A 208 5.03 -33.91 -14.38
CA PHE A 208 5.04 -34.50 -15.72
C PHE A 208 4.23 -35.79 -15.82
N MET A 209 4.29 -36.66 -14.82
CA MET A 209 3.47 -37.87 -14.81
C MET A 209 1.98 -37.52 -14.86
N PHE A 210 1.54 -36.57 -14.05
CA PHE A 210 0.18 -36.09 -14.04
C PHE A 210 -0.22 -35.47 -15.40
N THR A 211 0.63 -34.66 -15.98
CA THR A 211 0.41 -34.06 -17.30
C THR A 211 0.23 -35.12 -18.40
N VAL A 212 1.09 -36.14 -18.41
CA VAL A 212 1.01 -37.25 -19.36
C VAL A 212 -0.30 -38.02 -19.19
N LEU A 213 -0.71 -38.27 -17.95
CA LEU A 213 -2.00 -38.92 -17.66
C LEU A 213 -3.19 -38.11 -18.16
N LEU A 214 -3.15 -36.77 -17.97
CA LEU A 214 -4.20 -35.89 -18.49
C LEU A 214 -4.31 -35.93 -20.03
N TYR A 215 -3.18 -35.97 -20.74
CA TYR A 215 -3.19 -36.13 -22.20
C TYR A 215 -3.84 -37.42 -22.63
N LYS A 216 -3.50 -38.51 -21.95
CA LYS A 216 -4.13 -39.83 -22.20
C LYS A 216 -5.63 -39.78 -21.97
N GLU A 217 -6.06 -39.25 -20.82
CA GLU A 217 -7.47 -39.27 -20.44
C GLU A 217 -8.32 -38.27 -21.22
N ASN A 218 -7.75 -37.19 -21.67
CA ASN A 218 -8.46 -36.25 -22.53
C ASN A 218 -8.86 -36.88 -23.88
N ASN A 219 -8.07 -37.81 -24.37
CA ASN A 219 -8.37 -38.56 -25.60
C ASN A 219 -9.39 -39.70 -25.40
N SER A 220 -9.59 -40.15 -24.18
CA SER A 220 -10.48 -41.29 -23.88
C SER A 220 -11.94 -40.90 -23.67
N ASN A 221 -12.25 -39.65 -23.44
CA ASN A 221 -13.55 -39.09 -23.04
C ASN A 221 -14.13 -39.75 -21.74
N GLU A 222 -13.29 -40.41 -20.97
CA GLU A 222 -13.72 -41.05 -19.72
C GLU A 222 -13.86 -40.04 -18.59
N PHE A 223 -13.02 -39.01 -18.62
CA PHE A 223 -13.01 -37.91 -17.64
C PHE A 223 -13.29 -36.56 -18.32
N ASN A 224 -14.09 -35.76 -17.63
CA ASN A 224 -14.28 -34.35 -18.05
C ASN A 224 -13.21 -33.47 -17.44
N ILE A 225 -12.17 -33.15 -18.24
CA ILE A 225 -11.02 -32.37 -17.84
C ILE A 225 -11.19 -30.95 -18.37
N MET A 226 -11.06 -29.95 -17.49
CA MET A 226 -11.15 -28.54 -17.83
C MET A 226 -9.84 -27.83 -17.53
N HIS A 227 -9.35 -27.09 -18.51
CA HIS A 227 -8.18 -26.23 -18.35
C HIS A 227 -8.64 -24.78 -18.12
N LEU A 228 -8.48 -24.28 -16.89
CA LEU A 228 -8.95 -22.97 -16.51
C LEU A 228 -7.86 -21.93 -16.74
N SER A 229 -8.10 -20.99 -17.64
CA SER A 229 -7.19 -19.88 -17.96
C SER A 229 -7.65 -18.58 -17.30
N ASP A 230 -7.75 -18.60 -15.97
CA ASP A 230 -8.13 -17.45 -15.16
C ASP A 230 -6.95 -16.99 -14.29
N PRO A 231 -6.35 -15.84 -14.56
CA PRO A 231 -5.19 -15.35 -13.82
C PRO A 231 -5.52 -14.99 -12.37
N TYR A 232 -6.79 -14.86 -12.00
CA TYR A 232 -7.25 -14.43 -10.68
C TYR A 232 -7.76 -15.57 -9.81
N ILE A 233 -7.32 -16.80 -10.03
CA ILE A 233 -7.60 -17.93 -9.16
C ILE A 233 -6.41 -18.26 -8.28
N TYR A 234 -5.23 -18.40 -8.89
CA TYR A 234 -4.03 -18.90 -8.26
C TYR A 234 -2.87 -17.95 -8.42
N LEU A 235 -2.21 -17.63 -7.32
CA LEU A 235 -1.03 -16.76 -7.29
C LEU A 235 0.20 -17.61 -7.00
N TYR A 236 1.00 -17.87 -8.02
CA TYR A 236 2.23 -18.64 -7.92
C TYR A 236 3.39 -17.75 -7.44
N ASN A 237 4.01 -18.12 -6.30
CA ASN A 237 5.10 -17.38 -5.72
C ASN A 237 6.47 -17.85 -6.25
N ALA A 238 6.82 -17.44 -7.46
CA ALA A 238 8.14 -17.70 -8.04
C ALA A 238 9.29 -16.89 -7.38
N ALA A 239 8.98 -16.01 -6.45
CA ALA A 239 9.98 -15.23 -5.70
C ALA A 239 10.51 -15.94 -4.44
N ASN A 240 9.96 -17.11 -4.07
CA ASN A 240 10.43 -17.87 -2.92
C ASN A 240 11.83 -18.47 -3.18
N GLU A 241 12.86 -17.96 -2.48
CA GLU A 241 14.26 -18.44 -2.63
C GLU A 241 14.44 -19.91 -2.26
N ASN A 242 13.57 -20.44 -1.41
CA ASN A 242 13.57 -21.82 -1.01
C ASN A 242 12.68 -22.71 -1.91
N SER A 243 12.14 -22.16 -3.00
CA SER A 243 11.42 -22.94 -3.99
C SER A 243 12.34 -24.00 -4.60
N VAL A 244 11.85 -25.23 -4.65
CA VAL A 244 12.58 -26.36 -5.24
C VAL A 244 12.98 -26.05 -6.69
N SER A 245 12.12 -25.38 -7.45
CA SER A 245 12.39 -25.01 -8.83
C SER A 245 13.53 -23.99 -8.94
N LEU A 246 13.60 -23.00 -8.05
CA LEU A 246 14.69 -22.00 -8.03
C LEU A 246 16.02 -22.63 -7.56
N GLN A 247 16.00 -23.42 -6.50
CA GLN A 247 17.20 -24.14 -6.04
C GLN A 247 17.77 -25.03 -7.13
N TYR A 248 16.91 -25.64 -7.93
CA TYR A 248 17.33 -26.43 -9.07
C TYR A 248 17.97 -25.58 -10.17
N TYR A 249 17.41 -24.41 -10.51
CA TYR A 249 17.93 -23.52 -11.55
C TYR A 249 19.16 -22.73 -11.12
N ASP A 250 19.34 -22.44 -9.84
CA ASP A 250 20.48 -21.68 -9.31
C ASP A 250 21.66 -22.57 -8.88
N SER A 251 21.49 -23.90 -8.79
CA SER A 251 22.56 -24.78 -8.37
C SER A 251 23.65 -24.84 -9.46
N VAL A 252 24.91 -24.66 -9.03
CA VAL A 252 26.10 -24.84 -9.88
C VAL A 252 26.17 -26.27 -10.45
N GLN A 253 25.54 -27.22 -9.81
CA GLN A 253 25.36 -28.60 -10.24
C GLN A 253 24.59 -28.71 -11.56
N MET A 254 23.63 -27.81 -11.84
CA MET A 254 22.93 -27.83 -13.15
C MET A 254 23.84 -27.67 -14.34
N ARG A 255 24.97 -27.01 -14.20
CA ARG A 255 25.91 -26.78 -15.32
C ARG A 255 26.79 -27.99 -15.61
N ASN A 256 26.84 -28.98 -14.72
CA ASN A 256 27.69 -30.14 -14.82
C ASN A 256 26.96 -31.49 -14.88
N ASP A 257 25.60 -31.49 -14.71
CA ASP A 257 24.83 -32.73 -14.60
C ASP A 257 24.10 -33.10 -15.90
N GLU A 258 24.85 -33.45 -16.93
CA GLU A 258 24.31 -34.26 -18.05
C GLU A 258 23.68 -35.58 -17.53
N ILE A 259 24.17 -36.12 -16.42
CA ILE A 259 23.70 -37.37 -15.82
C ILE A 259 22.29 -37.24 -15.25
N ASP A 260 21.97 -36.15 -14.53
CA ASP A 260 20.64 -35.96 -13.93
C ASP A 260 19.56 -35.68 -15.01
N ASP A 261 19.93 -34.95 -16.03
CA ASP A 261 19.06 -34.65 -17.17
C ASP A 261 18.75 -35.92 -18.01
N LYS A 262 19.73 -36.81 -18.17
CA LYS A 262 19.54 -38.10 -18.82
C LYS A 262 18.61 -39.01 -18.03
N HIS A 263 18.74 -39.03 -16.69
CA HIS A 263 17.85 -39.80 -15.83
C HIS A 263 16.39 -39.31 -15.90
N LYS A 264 16.21 -38.02 -15.86
CA LYS A 264 14.87 -37.39 -16.04
C LYS A 264 14.26 -37.74 -17.39
N ARG A 265 15.01 -37.62 -18.46
CA ARG A 265 14.58 -38.01 -19.81
C ARG A 265 14.12 -39.49 -19.87
N GLU A 266 14.84 -40.34 -19.19
CA GLU A 266 14.51 -41.75 -19.14
C GLU A 266 13.20 -42.01 -18.34
N LEU A 267 12.99 -41.32 -17.22
CA LEU A 267 11.75 -41.40 -16.47
C LEU A 267 10.54 -40.90 -17.26
N ILE A 268 10.69 -39.80 -17.98
CA ILE A 268 9.66 -39.25 -18.87
C ILE A 268 9.33 -40.26 -19.98
N LYS A 269 10.34 -40.86 -20.62
CA LYS A 269 10.13 -41.91 -21.60
C LYS A 269 9.39 -43.10 -21.04
N GLN A 270 9.73 -43.53 -19.82
CA GLN A 270 9.02 -44.64 -19.16
C GLN A 270 7.54 -44.32 -18.94
N HIS A 271 7.18 -43.11 -18.56
CA HIS A 271 5.78 -42.68 -18.45
C HIS A 271 5.06 -42.68 -19.80
N VAL A 272 5.67 -42.11 -20.81
CA VAL A 272 5.14 -42.05 -22.17
C VAL A 272 4.90 -43.44 -22.71
N THR A 273 5.86 -44.36 -22.57
CA THR A 273 5.74 -45.76 -22.99
C THR A 273 4.71 -46.49 -22.19
N LYS A 274 4.70 -46.34 -20.86
CA LYS A 274 3.74 -47.04 -19.96
C LYS A 274 2.29 -46.73 -20.28
N TYR A 275 2.01 -45.47 -20.73
CA TYR A 275 0.65 -45.04 -21.00
C TYR A 275 0.32 -44.99 -22.50
N ASP A 276 1.20 -45.56 -23.36
CA ASP A 276 1.02 -45.71 -24.82
C ASP A 276 0.67 -44.39 -25.53
N ILE A 277 1.40 -43.35 -25.17
CA ILE A 277 1.22 -42.03 -25.80
C ILE A 277 2.10 -41.99 -27.05
N THR A 278 1.52 -42.23 -28.18
CA THR A 278 2.22 -42.23 -29.48
C THR A 278 2.24 -40.86 -30.16
N GLU A 279 1.22 -40.05 -29.89
CA GLU A 279 1.13 -38.63 -30.33
C GLU A 279 0.58 -37.74 -29.24
N VAL A 280 1.25 -36.60 -29.04
CA VAL A 280 0.71 -35.53 -28.20
C VAL A 280 -0.13 -34.62 -29.06
N ASN A 281 -1.43 -34.86 -29.04
CA ASN A 281 -2.36 -33.98 -29.71
C ASN A 281 -2.55 -32.68 -28.92
N ILE A 282 -2.46 -31.53 -29.59
CA ILE A 282 -2.62 -30.18 -28.97
C ILE A 282 -4.08 -29.90 -28.59
N THR A 283 -4.99 -30.83 -28.83
CA THR A 283 -6.42 -30.76 -28.49
C THR A 283 -6.76 -30.50 -27.00
N PRO A 284 -5.92 -30.76 -25.99
CA PRO A 284 -6.24 -30.35 -24.61
C PRO A 284 -6.60 -28.87 -24.44
N TYR A 285 -6.12 -28.02 -25.33
CA TYR A 285 -6.44 -26.59 -25.30
C TYR A 285 -7.85 -26.23 -25.79
N SER A 286 -8.56 -27.13 -26.40
CA SER A 286 -9.96 -26.92 -26.86
C SER A 286 -10.92 -26.72 -25.68
N ASN A 287 -10.57 -27.17 -24.48
CA ASN A 287 -11.37 -27.07 -23.25
C ASN A 287 -10.94 -25.90 -22.35
N ILE A 288 -10.21 -24.92 -22.87
CA ILE A 288 -9.80 -23.73 -22.09
C ILE A 288 -11.00 -22.80 -21.91
N VAL A 289 -11.38 -22.60 -20.66
CA VAL A 289 -12.36 -21.57 -20.28
C VAL A 289 -11.63 -20.25 -20.07
N THR A 290 -11.94 -19.26 -20.89
CA THR A 290 -11.41 -17.91 -20.77
C THR A 290 -12.50 -17.00 -20.25
N ASP A 291 -12.58 -16.82 -18.95
CA ASP A 291 -13.34 -15.72 -18.36
C ASP A 291 -12.40 -14.57 -18.02
N THR A 292 -12.46 -13.52 -18.80
CA THR A 292 -11.77 -12.26 -18.47
C THR A 292 -12.65 -11.45 -17.54
N ILE A 293 -12.50 -11.64 -16.24
CA ILE A 293 -13.10 -10.73 -15.28
C ILE A 293 -12.08 -9.65 -14.96
N ASN A 294 -12.39 -8.44 -15.37
CA ASN A 294 -11.65 -7.26 -14.97
C ASN A 294 -12.26 -6.73 -13.66
N VAL A 295 -11.78 -7.24 -12.52
CA VAL A 295 -12.24 -6.78 -11.20
C VAL A 295 -11.16 -5.84 -10.63
N PRO A 296 -11.41 -4.52 -10.52
CA PRO A 296 -10.44 -3.56 -9.99
C PRO A 296 -9.92 -3.93 -8.59
N GLU A 297 -10.77 -4.52 -7.76
CA GLU A 297 -10.43 -4.99 -6.40
C GLU A 297 -9.38 -6.11 -6.42
N MET A 298 -9.37 -6.94 -7.44
CA MET A 298 -8.39 -8.02 -7.60
C MET A 298 -7.00 -7.49 -7.93
N HIS A 299 -6.89 -6.40 -8.70
CA HIS A 299 -5.61 -5.73 -8.94
C HIS A 299 -5.03 -5.13 -7.67
N ASP A 300 -5.85 -4.56 -6.80
CA ASP A 300 -5.38 -3.98 -5.54
C ASP A 300 -4.95 -5.07 -4.55
N TYR A 301 -5.71 -6.16 -4.43
CA TYR A 301 -5.33 -7.34 -3.67
C TYR A 301 -4.00 -7.91 -4.17
N HIS A 302 -3.85 -8.05 -5.47
CA HIS A 302 -2.65 -8.54 -6.13
C HIS A 302 -1.42 -7.69 -5.76
N LYS A 303 -1.51 -6.37 -5.91
CA LYS A 303 -0.43 -5.44 -5.53
C LYS A 303 -0.05 -5.56 -4.05
N LYS A 304 -1.05 -5.63 -3.16
CA LYS A 304 -0.85 -5.81 -1.72
C LYS A 304 -0.17 -7.13 -1.41
N MET A 305 -0.57 -8.21 -2.07
CA MET A 305 0.00 -9.53 -1.86
C MET A 305 1.44 -9.63 -2.38
N ILE A 306 1.73 -9.13 -3.61
CA ILE A 306 3.09 -9.07 -4.16
C ILE A 306 4.02 -8.32 -3.21
N PHE A 307 3.57 -7.17 -2.74
CA PHE A 307 4.35 -6.37 -1.81
C PHE A 307 4.66 -7.14 -0.51
N LYS A 308 3.64 -7.78 0.07
CA LYS A 308 3.76 -8.60 1.29
C LYS A 308 4.72 -9.77 1.09
N LEU A 309 4.67 -10.43 -0.04
CA LEU A 309 5.49 -11.60 -0.35
C LEU A 309 6.95 -11.25 -0.62
N ASN A 310 7.22 -10.20 -1.38
CA ASN A 310 8.58 -9.71 -1.58
C ASN A 310 9.29 -9.44 -0.25
N MET A 311 8.53 -9.03 0.76
CA MET A 311 9.06 -8.75 2.08
C MET A 311 9.30 -10.00 2.94
N LEU A 312 8.56 -11.08 2.70
CA LEU A 312 8.72 -12.36 3.40
C LEU A 312 9.91 -13.17 2.87
N VAL A 313 10.26 -13.00 1.59
CA VAL A 313 11.31 -13.76 0.90
C VAL A 313 12.64 -13.00 0.78
N ALA A 314 12.66 -11.67 1.01
CA ALA A 314 13.91 -10.91 0.99
C ALA A 314 14.89 -11.42 2.06
N PRO A 315 16.21 -11.56 1.75
CA PRO A 315 17.19 -11.87 2.76
C PRO A 315 17.04 -10.89 3.92
N GLN A 316 17.01 -11.42 5.14
CA GLN A 316 16.92 -10.60 6.35
C GLN A 316 18.27 -9.93 6.60
N ILE A 317 18.63 -8.93 5.79
CA ILE A 317 19.68 -7.99 6.16
C ILE A 317 19.17 -7.30 7.44
N PRO A 318 19.94 -7.29 8.53
CA PRO A 318 19.52 -6.61 9.74
C PRO A 318 19.19 -5.15 9.42
N ARG A 319 17.92 -4.81 9.45
CA ARG A 319 17.45 -3.44 9.18
C ARG A 319 17.31 -2.70 10.50
N LYS A 320 17.75 -1.45 10.53
CA LYS A 320 17.45 -0.60 11.68
C LYS A 320 15.95 -0.49 11.87
N LYS A 321 15.53 -0.56 13.12
CA LYS A 321 14.14 -0.51 13.53
C LYS A 321 13.79 0.90 13.97
N ILE A 322 12.86 1.54 13.29
CA ILE A 322 12.38 2.89 13.57
C ILE A 322 10.95 2.81 14.07
N LEU A 323 10.71 3.36 15.26
CA LEU A 323 9.37 3.46 15.84
C LEU A 323 8.92 4.92 15.84
N PHE A 324 7.80 5.22 15.19
CA PHE A 324 7.10 6.50 15.35
C PHE A 324 6.02 6.37 16.43
N ILE A 325 5.97 7.31 17.36
CA ILE A 325 4.90 7.42 18.34
C ILE A 325 4.05 8.63 18.01
N ASP A 326 2.86 8.35 17.49
CA ASP A 326 1.83 9.31 17.14
C ASP A 326 0.69 9.26 18.16
N TYR A 327 0.48 10.34 18.88
CA TYR A 327 -0.57 10.44 19.89
C TYR A 327 -1.97 10.71 19.32
N SER A 328 -2.15 10.62 18.02
CA SER A 328 -3.47 10.75 17.42
C SER A 328 -4.40 9.61 17.87
N GLU A 329 -5.67 9.93 18.03
CA GLU A 329 -6.71 8.97 18.41
C GLU A 329 -7.21 8.13 17.22
N TRP A 330 -6.72 8.44 16.03
CA TRP A 330 -7.15 7.86 14.79
C TRP A 330 -6.16 6.81 14.28
N GLY A 331 -6.68 5.66 13.89
CA GLY A 331 -5.90 4.68 13.16
C GLY A 331 -5.71 5.09 11.69
N TYR A 332 -4.70 4.50 11.05
CA TYR A 332 -4.40 4.74 9.63
C TYR A 332 -5.15 3.79 8.67
N ASN A 333 -6.05 2.96 9.16
CA ASN A 333 -6.85 2.02 8.38
C ASN A 333 -7.90 2.69 7.49
N THR A 334 -8.39 3.88 7.88
CA THR A 334 -9.41 4.65 7.13
C THR A 334 -8.84 5.88 6.43
N ILE A 335 -7.54 5.90 6.15
CA ILE A 335 -6.82 7.08 5.68
C ILE A 335 -7.33 7.64 4.34
N ASN A 336 -7.85 6.78 3.47
CA ASN A 336 -8.39 7.20 2.17
C ASN A 336 -9.83 7.75 2.29
N GLU A 337 -10.46 7.58 3.42
CA GLU A 337 -11.87 7.91 3.65
C GLU A 337 -12.07 9.19 4.46
N ARG A 338 -11.01 9.71 5.08
CA ARG A 338 -11.09 10.89 5.94
C ARG A 338 -10.00 11.92 5.62
N PRO A 339 -10.25 13.21 5.91
CA PRO A 339 -9.21 14.22 5.83
C PRO A 339 -8.15 13.99 6.89
N LEU A 340 -6.88 14.13 6.51
CA LEU A 340 -5.73 14.05 7.41
C LEU A 340 -5.25 15.43 7.83
N GLY A 341 -4.83 15.57 9.07
CA GLY A 341 -4.01 16.69 9.50
C GLY A 341 -2.60 16.64 8.90
N GLY A 342 -1.92 17.77 8.84
CA GLY A 342 -0.56 17.85 8.26
C GLY A 342 0.42 16.91 8.94
N THR A 343 0.34 16.74 10.25
CA THR A 343 1.21 15.86 11.03
C THR A 343 0.96 14.38 10.74
N GLU A 344 -0.31 13.96 10.76
CA GLU A 344 -0.70 12.58 10.45
C GLU A 344 -0.31 12.21 9.02
N SER A 345 -0.53 13.12 8.07
CA SER A 345 -0.09 12.97 6.68
C SER A 345 1.42 12.80 6.57
N ALA A 346 2.19 13.56 7.35
CA ALA A 346 3.65 13.49 7.36
C ALA A 346 4.15 12.11 7.85
N ILE A 347 3.66 11.64 8.99
CA ILE A 347 4.03 10.33 9.54
C ILE A 347 3.65 9.20 8.57
N TYR A 348 2.42 9.24 8.05
CA TYR A 348 1.94 8.21 7.14
C TYR A 348 2.79 8.10 5.87
N ASN A 349 3.04 9.21 5.20
CA ASN A 349 3.76 9.20 3.95
C ASN A 349 5.25 8.87 4.14
N LEU A 350 5.88 9.46 5.15
CA LEU A 350 7.29 9.20 5.43
C LEU A 350 7.53 7.75 5.87
N SER A 351 6.70 7.21 6.77
CA SER A 351 6.85 5.84 7.27
C SER A 351 6.76 4.80 6.15
N LYS A 352 5.86 5.01 5.18
CA LYS A 352 5.73 4.13 4.00
C LYS A 352 6.99 4.07 3.15
N ILE A 353 7.62 5.20 2.94
CA ILE A 353 8.83 5.27 2.11
C ILE A 353 10.05 4.72 2.87
N LEU A 354 10.17 5.08 4.16
CA LEU A 354 11.25 4.57 5.01
C LEU A 354 11.22 3.05 5.16
N ALA A 355 10.05 2.44 5.09
CA ALA A 355 9.88 1.00 5.16
C ALA A 355 10.56 0.24 4.00
N ASN A 356 10.91 0.89 2.91
CA ASN A 356 11.72 0.30 1.84
C ASN A 356 13.16 0.00 2.32
N LYS A 357 13.67 0.75 3.31
CA LYS A 357 15.04 0.63 3.81
C LYS A 357 15.13 0.14 5.26
N TYR A 358 14.16 0.45 6.08
CA TYR A 358 14.11 0.21 7.52
C TYR A 358 12.92 -0.69 7.90
N THR A 359 12.97 -1.29 9.09
CA THR A 359 11.75 -1.85 9.70
C THR A 359 11.06 -0.74 10.48
N VAL A 360 9.88 -0.35 10.05
CA VAL A 360 9.16 0.80 10.58
C VAL A 360 7.91 0.35 11.33
N SER A 361 7.75 0.86 12.54
CA SER A 361 6.52 0.72 13.32
C SER A 361 5.94 2.11 13.59
N VAL A 362 4.62 2.24 13.57
CA VAL A 362 3.90 3.46 13.97
C VAL A 362 2.92 3.09 15.05
N MET A 363 3.05 3.65 16.23
CA MET A 363 2.11 3.49 17.34
C MET A 363 1.15 4.66 17.41
N THR A 364 -0.15 4.35 17.55
CA THR A 364 -1.24 5.33 17.67
C THR A 364 -2.14 4.96 18.84
N ARG A 365 -3.02 5.88 19.28
CA ARG A 365 -4.05 5.56 20.27
C ARG A 365 -5.19 4.68 19.72
N ALA A 366 -5.22 4.42 18.42
CA ALA A 366 -6.21 3.53 17.83
C ALA A 366 -6.02 2.08 18.37
N PRO A 367 -7.11 1.38 18.71
CA PRO A 367 -7.03 0.08 19.38
C PRO A 367 -6.60 -1.07 18.47
N ALA A 368 -6.68 -0.93 17.15
CA ALA A 368 -6.45 -2.01 16.20
C ALA A 368 -5.03 -2.02 15.65
N THR A 369 -4.41 -3.21 15.65
CA THR A 369 -3.16 -3.46 14.92
C THR A 369 -3.46 -3.67 13.45
N MET A 370 -2.75 -2.97 12.58
CA MET A 370 -2.84 -3.17 11.13
C MET A 370 -1.45 -3.37 10.57
N LEU A 371 -1.17 -4.57 10.06
CA LEU A 371 0.02 -4.84 9.29
C LEU A 371 -0.22 -4.41 7.84
N ILE A 372 0.53 -3.43 7.36
CA ILE A 372 0.44 -2.98 5.96
C ILE A 372 1.40 -3.78 5.07
N HIS A 373 2.58 -4.06 5.58
CA HIS A 373 3.57 -4.96 4.95
C HIS A 373 4.67 -5.35 5.95
N SER A 374 5.56 -6.29 5.60
CA SER A 374 6.51 -6.89 6.53
C SER A 374 7.50 -5.92 7.21
N HIS A 375 7.71 -4.73 6.65
CA HIS A 375 8.58 -3.71 7.24
C HIS A 375 7.85 -2.44 7.67
N LEU A 376 6.52 -2.38 7.58
CA LEU A 376 5.69 -1.32 8.11
C LEU A 376 4.51 -1.92 8.85
N GLN A 377 4.36 -1.55 10.12
CA GLN A 377 3.22 -1.96 10.93
C GLN A 377 2.66 -0.78 11.70
N TYR A 378 1.34 -0.76 11.87
CA TYR A 378 0.64 0.18 12.74
C TYR A 378 0.15 -0.58 13.96
N LEU A 379 0.44 -0.06 15.14
CA LEU A 379 0.22 -0.73 16.42
C LEU A 379 -0.54 0.18 17.38
N PRO A 380 -1.29 -0.37 18.33
CA PRO A 380 -1.79 0.41 19.45
C PRO A 380 -0.63 0.89 20.33
N LEU A 381 -0.78 2.08 20.92
CA LEU A 381 0.23 2.66 21.81
C LEU A 381 0.26 1.90 23.14
N ARG A 382 1.27 1.02 23.29
CA ARG A 382 1.47 0.17 24.47
C ARG A 382 2.95 -0.03 24.73
N GLU A 383 3.35 0.06 26.00
CA GLU A 383 4.75 -0.05 26.44
C GLU A 383 5.35 -1.44 26.21
N ASP A 384 4.57 -2.52 26.44
CA ASP A 384 5.00 -3.89 26.20
C ASP A 384 5.34 -4.17 24.73
N LEU A 385 4.64 -3.51 23.81
CA LEU A 385 4.94 -3.62 22.37
C LEU A 385 6.24 -2.90 22.00
N ILE A 386 6.61 -1.82 22.70
CA ILE A 386 7.91 -1.15 22.49
C ILE A 386 9.06 -2.12 22.85
N GLN A 387 8.93 -2.86 23.95
CA GLN A 387 9.91 -3.88 24.34
C GLN A 387 10.06 -4.97 23.29
N ASN A 388 8.95 -5.47 22.75
CA ASN A 388 8.95 -6.51 21.72
C ASN A 388 9.56 -6.04 20.39
N ILE A 389 9.36 -4.78 20.00
CA ILE A 389 9.96 -4.19 18.80
C ILE A 389 11.46 -4.04 18.97
N CYS A 390 11.92 -3.65 20.17
CA CYS A 390 13.32 -3.33 20.46
C CYS A 390 13.88 -2.35 19.41
N PRO A 391 13.37 -1.09 19.34
CA PRO A 391 13.73 -0.15 18.27
C PRO A 391 15.16 0.40 18.45
N ASP A 392 15.81 0.76 17.34
CA ASP A 392 17.08 1.50 17.33
C ASP A 392 16.83 3.01 17.45
N ILE A 393 15.72 3.47 16.89
CA ILE A 393 15.32 4.89 16.90
C ILE A 393 13.84 4.98 17.23
N ILE A 394 13.50 5.85 18.18
CA ILE A 394 12.11 6.26 18.43
C ILE A 394 11.95 7.72 18.03
N VAL A 395 10.95 8.01 17.21
CA VAL A 395 10.57 9.35 16.78
C VAL A 395 9.25 9.72 17.44
N PHE A 396 9.30 10.61 18.43
CA PHE A 396 8.13 11.13 19.12
C PHE A 396 7.54 12.32 18.38
N GLN A 397 6.25 12.41 18.43
CA GLN A 397 5.54 13.58 17.97
C GLN A 397 5.21 14.49 19.16
N GLY A 398 6.15 15.34 19.52
CA GLY A 398 5.97 16.40 20.51
C GLY A 398 6.15 16.00 21.96
N MET A 399 5.55 14.92 22.42
CA MET A 399 5.56 14.52 23.85
C MET A 399 6.26 13.18 24.07
N CYS A 400 6.97 13.08 25.21
CA CYS A 400 7.44 11.80 25.73
C CYS A 400 7.20 11.74 27.24
N PRO A 401 6.15 11.07 27.72
CA PRO A 401 5.84 10.97 29.14
C PRO A 401 6.66 9.88 29.86
N ILE A 402 7.41 9.05 29.14
CA ILE A 402 8.12 7.89 29.67
C ILE A 402 9.56 8.27 29.95
N ALA A 403 10.09 7.84 31.09
CA ALA A 403 11.48 8.11 31.47
C ALA A 403 12.49 7.49 30.46
N ARG A 404 13.59 8.19 30.23
CA ARG A 404 14.62 7.71 29.26
C ARG A 404 15.19 6.34 29.65
N THR A 405 15.31 6.05 30.94
CA THR A 405 15.80 4.77 31.45
C THR A 405 15.02 3.59 30.97
N PHE A 406 13.70 3.70 30.84
CA PHE A 406 12.86 2.66 30.25
C PHE A 406 13.35 2.24 28.85
N PHE A 407 13.68 3.21 28.01
CA PHE A 407 14.13 2.93 26.66
C PHE A 407 15.56 2.38 26.61
N THR A 408 16.46 2.88 27.47
CA THR A 408 17.85 2.39 27.54
C THR A 408 17.93 0.99 28.13
N ASP A 409 16.97 0.57 28.95
CA ASP A 409 16.86 -0.80 29.44
C ASP A 409 16.46 -1.78 28.34
N ILE A 410 15.68 -1.32 27.34
CA ILE A 410 15.30 -2.11 26.15
C ILE A 410 16.49 -2.22 25.17
N ASN A 411 17.11 -1.10 24.86
CA ASN A 411 18.24 -1.00 23.96
C ASN A 411 19.21 0.11 24.43
N PRO A 412 20.39 -0.22 24.96
CA PRO A 412 21.34 0.78 25.45
C PRO A 412 21.79 1.81 24.40
N ASN A 413 21.71 1.46 23.12
CA ASN A 413 22.12 2.31 22.00
C ASN A 413 20.96 3.09 21.38
N ILE A 414 19.76 3.02 21.95
CA ILE A 414 18.56 3.64 21.41
C ILE A 414 18.73 5.15 21.22
N ARG A 415 18.19 5.67 20.14
CA ARG A 415 18.13 7.10 19.84
C ARG A 415 16.71 7.60 19.98
N LEU A 416 16.51 8.64 20.76
CA LEU A 416 15.22 9.27 21.00
C LEU A 416 15.19 10.61 20.27
N TRP A 417 14.30 10.73 19.28
CA TRP A 417 14.14 11.93 18.47
C TRP A 417 12.77 12.54 18.71
N ASN A 418 12.67 13.87 18.58
CA ASN A 418 11.41 14.58 18.67
C ASN A 418 11.13 15.27 17.33
N TRP A 419 10.05 14.90 16.65
CA TRP A 419 9.63 15.52 15.40
C TRP A 419 8.47 16.47 15.66
N ILE A 420 8.75 17.77 15.62
CA ILE A 420 7.89 18.83 16.09
C ILE A 420 7.21 19.50 14.88
N HIS A 421 5.88 19.46 14.85
CA HIS A 421 5.05 20.05 13.81
C HIS A 421 4.36 21.35 14.21
N HIS A 422 4.29 21.67 15.49
CA HIS A 422 3.56 22.81 16.02
C HIS A 422 4.50 23.96 16.42
N ASP A 423 3.99 25.20 16.37
CA ASP A 423 4.73 26.34 16.89
C ASP A 423 4.74 26.32 18.44
N ILE A 424 5.67 27.09 19.01
CA ILE A 424 5.84 27.24 20.47
C ILE A 424 4.60 27.80 21.18
N SER A 425 3.74 28.47 20.44
CA SER A 425 2.49 29.08 20.94
C SER A 425 1.39 28.05 21.28
N VAL A 426 1.58 26.78 20.94
CA VAL A 426 0.56 25.74 21.20
C VAL A 426 0.66 25.23 22.63
N GLN A 427 -0.46 25.20 23.35
CA GLN A 427 -0.58 24.88 24.80
C GLN A 427 0.13 23.64 25.29
N PHE A 428 0.21 22.60 24.44
CA PHE A 428 0.82 21.33 24.82
C PHE A 428 2.35 21.30 24.65
N ILE A 429 2.94 22.37 24.11
CA ILE A 429 4.40 22.51 24.04
C ILE A 429 4.89 23.14 25.35
N LYS A 430 4.97 22.33 26.37
CA LYS A 430 5.49 22.74 27.66
C LYS A 430 7.02 22.65 27.72
N PRO A 431 7.71 23.51 28.48
CA PRO A 431 9.18 23.42 28.64
C PRO A 431 9.68 22.04 29.04
N GLU A 432 8.95 21.32 29.86
CA GLU A 432 9.29 19.97 30.36
C GLU A 432 9.34 18.96 29.21
N VAL A 433 8.48 19.14 28.19
CA VAL A 433 8.45 18.27 26.99
C VAL A 433 9.68 18.51 26.12
N ILE A 434 10.10 19.75 25.98
CA ILE A 434 11.25 20.13 25.16
C ILE A 434 12.56 19.86 25.90
N ASN A 435 12.59 20.00 27.22
CA ASN A 435 13.75 19.73 28.07
C ASN A 435 14.02 18.24 28.28
N TYR A 436 13.14 17.35 27.81
CA TYR A 436 13.42 15.93 27.79
C TYR A 436 14.71 15.65 27.00
N PRO A 437 15.59 14.72 27.47
CA PRO A 437 16.92 14.52 26.87
C PRO A 437 16.88 13.80 25.53
N PHE A 438 16.27 14.43 24.51
CA PHE A 438 16.29 13.92 23.15
C PHE A 438 17.69 13.98 22.53
N ASP A 439 18.02 13.00 21.71
CA ASP A 439 19.26 12.98 20.95
C ASP A 439 19.19 13.91 19.74
N LYS A 440 17.96 14.13 19.20
CA LYS A 440 17.72 14.99 18.04
C LYS A 440 16.33 15.62 18.07
N TYR A 441 16.25 16.87 17.63
CA TYR A 441 15.01 17.60 17.40
C TYR A 441 14.86 17.84 15.90
N ILE A 442 13.74 17.43 15.33
CA ILE A 442 13.42 17.55 13.91
C ILE A 442 12.30 18.58 13.76
N PHE A 443 12.53 19.61 13.00
CA PHE A 443 11.59 20.71 12.76
C PHE A 443 11.15 20.71 11.31
N VAL A 444 9.94 21.19 11.03
CA VAL A 444 9.39 21.21 9.67
C VAL A 444 9.78 22.45 8.87
N SER A 445 10.49 23.41 9.46
CA SER A 445 11.10 24.56 8.79
C SER A 445 12.27 25.13 9.58
N ASN A 446 13.13 25.90 8.91
CA ASN A 446 14.19 26.65 9.59
C ASN A 446 13.63 27.80 10.44
N TRP A 447 12.51 28.42 9.99
CA TRP A 447 11.80 29.41 10.79
C TRP A 447 11.41 28.83 12.16
N GLN A 448 10.74 27.68 12.17
CA GLN A 448 10.35 27.00 13.39
C GLN A 448 11.56 26.58 14.24
N LYS A 449 12.57 25.96 13.62
CA LYS A 449 13.81 25.53 14.28
C LYS A 449 14.46 26.70 15.05
N ASN A 450 14.60 27.85 14.41
CA ASN A 450 15.26 29.00 15.00
C ASN A 450 14.47 29.56 16.19
N ARG A 451 13.14 29.58 16.14
CA ARG A 451 12.28 29.97 17.27
C ARG A 451 12.45 29.04 18.47
N TYR A 452 12.48 27.73 18.24
CA TYR A 452 12.68 26.75 19.32
C TYR A 452 14.07 26.84 19.93
N ILE A 453 15.12 26.98 19.10
CA ILE A 453 16.48 27.17 19.58
C ILE A 453 16.57 28.42 20.47
N GLN A 454 15.99 29.51 20.01
CA GLN A 454 16.01 30.79 20.76
C GLN A 454 15.22 30.68 22.06
N GLN A 455 14.02 30.15 22.05
CA GLN A 455 13.11 30.06 23.18
C GLN A 455 13.60 29.08 24.25
N PHE A 456 14.01 27.87 23.84
CA PHE A 456 14.35 26.78 24.75
C PHE A 456 15.84 26.53 24.90
N LYS A 457 16.69 27.39 24.31
CA LYS A 457 18.16 27.28 24.35
C LYS A 457 18.69 25.92 23.91
N LEU A 458 18.06 25.35 22.89
CA LEU A 458 18.44 24.04 22.37
C LEU A 458 19.84 24.07 21.72
N GLN A 459 20.55 22.95 21.82
CA GLN A 459 21.85 22.79 21.15
C GLN A 459 21.68 22.70 19.64
N HIS A 460 22.31 23.60 18.89
CA HIS A 460 22.21 23.67 17.41
C HIS A 460 22.52 22.35 16.71
N ASN A 461 23.52 21.60 17.18
CA ASN A 461 23.95 20.33 16.61
C ASN A 461 22.92 19.19 16.78
N LYS A 462 21.96 19.35 17.67
CA LYS A 462 20.82 18.41 17.84
C LYS A 462 19.60 18.80 17.00
N CYS A 463 19.58 19.99 16.42
CA CYS A 463 18.43 20.55 15.73
C CYS A 463 18.59 20.43 14.19
N VAL A 464 17.68 19.69 13.55
CA VAL A 464 17.66 19.52 12.11
C VAL A 464 16.32 19.92 11.51
N THR A 465 16.30 20.17 10.21
CA THR A 465 15.08 20.52 9.49
C THR A 465 14.69 19.41 8.52
N LEU A 466 13.43 19.00 8.57
CA LEU A 466 12.80 18.06 7.66
C LEU A 466 11.43 18.61 7.26
N PRO A 467 11.34 19.39 6.17
CA PRO A 467 10.08 19.95 5.71
C PRO A 467 9.09 18.86 5.29
N ASN A 468 7.79 19.18 5.33
CA ASN A 468 6.78 18.29 4.80
C ASN A 468 6.93 18.11 3.28
N GLY A 469 6.46 16.97 2.78
CA GLY A 469 6.37 16.68 1.35
C GLY A 469 4.96 16.96 0.81
N ILE A 470 4.84 17.01 -0.52
CA ILE A 470 3.55 17.07 -1.20
C ILE A 470 2.84 15.71 -1.11
N SER A 471 1.50 15.74 -1.18
CA SER A 471 0.70 14.51 -1.16
C SER A 471 1.05 13.59 -2.34
N PRO A 472 1.23 12.27 -2.13
CA PRO A 472 1.50 11.34 -3.22
C PRO A 472 0.31 11.12 -4.16
N PHE A 473 -0.88 11.65 -3.84
CA PHE A 473 -2.02 11.70 -4.77
C PHE A 473 -1.82 12.72 -5.90
N ILE A 474 -0.85 13.63 -5.77
CA ILE A 474 -0.58 14.66 -6.78
C ILE A 474 0.37 14.08 -7.83
N ARG A 475 -0.09 14.01 -9.06
CA ARG A 475 0.65 13.50 -10.21
C ARG A 475 1.12 14.65 -11.08
N LEU A 476 2.33 15.15 -10.82
CA LEU A 476 2.90 16.33 -11.48
C LEU A 476 2.94 16.20 -13.01
N ASP A 477 3.15 14.98 -13.51
CA ASP A 477 3.16 14.63 -14.93
C ASP A 477 1.81 14.86 -15.63
N GLN A 478 0.70 14.82 -14.90
CA GLN A 478 -0.66 14.96 -15.43
C GLN A 478 -1.21 16.39 -15.38
N LEU A 479 -0.48 17.31 -14.78
CA LEU A 479 -1.00 18.65 -14.49
C LEU A 479 -0.52 19.74 -15.47
N GLN A 480 0.37 19.42 -16.42
CA GLN A 480 1.02 20.43 -17.29
C GLN A 480 0.08 21.07 -18.30
N HIS A 481 -0.95 20.36 -18.75
CA HIS A 481 -1.84 20.80 -19.84
C HIS A 481 -3.30 20.99 -19.42
N LEU A 482 -3.55 21.02 -18.10
CA LEU A 482 -4.92 21.25 -17.62
C LEU A 482 -5.33 22.70 -17.78
N GLU A 483 -6.48 22.91 -18.38
CA GLU A 483 -7.10 24.22 -18.46
C GLU A 483 -7.54 24.67 -17.06
N LYS A 484 -7.31 25.95 -16.77
CA LYS A 484 -7.64 26.56 -15.49
C LYS A 484 -8.87 27.45 -15.60
N GLU A 485 -9.72 27.34 -14.59
CA GLU A 485 -10.90 28.15 -14.42
C GLU A 485 -10.58 29.41 -13.61
N LYS A 486 -11.33 30.50 -13.81
CA LYS A 486 -11.27 31.70 -12.95
C LYS A 486 -11.79 31.37 -11.55
N THR A 487 -11.04 30.52 -10.85
CA THR A 487 -11.42 29.98 -9.55
C THR A 487 -10.30 30.24 -8.54
N LEU A 488 -10.70 30.82 -7.41
CA LEU A 488 -9.89 30.88 -6.20
C LEU A 488 -10.17 29.66 -5.35
N VAL A 489 -9.16 29.17 -4.64
CA VAL A 489 -9.34 28.05 -3.70
C VAL A 489 -8.76 28.41 -2.33
N TYR A 490 -9.47 28.00 -1.26
CA TYR A 490 -9.03 28.08 0.13
C TYR A 490 -9.19 26.70 0.76
N PHE A 491 -8.12 26.12 1.30
CA PHE A 491 -8.17 24.84 1.99
C PHE A 491 -7.27 24.81 3.24
N SER A 492 -7.82 25.39 4.29
CA SER A 492 -7.22 25.43 5.61
C SER A 492 -8.31 25.53 6.68
N THR A 493 -7.93 25.43 7.96
CA THR A 493 -8.88 25.61 9.07
C THR A 493 -9.46 27.03 9.11
N PRO A 494 -10.70 27.22 9.62
CA PRO A 494 -11.40 28.50 9.54
C PRO A 494 -10.67 29.68 10.19
N TYR A 495 -10.03 29.43 11.36
CA TYR A 495 -9.32 30.47 12.12
C TYR A 495 -8.05 30.99 11.44
N ARG A 496 -7.63 30.38 10.34
CA ARG A 496 -6.43 30.79 9.59
C ARG A 496 -6.73 31.82 8.49
N GLY A 497 -7.76 32.67 8.67
CA GLY A 497 -8.05 33.78 7.78
C GLY A 497 -9.28 33.64 6.88
N LEU A 498 -10.17 32.66 7.14
CA LEU A 498 -11.38 32.46 6.33
C LEU A 498 -12.27 33.71 6.29
N VAL A 499 -12.45 34.41 7.41
CA VAL A 499 -13.25 35.64 7.49
C VAL A 499 -12.64 36.74 6.60
N VAL A 500 -11.34 36.91 6.67
CA VAL A 500 -10.61 37.88 5.83
C VAL A 500 -10.77 37.52 4.36
N ALA A 501 -10.60 36.22 4.03
CA ALA A 501 -10.76 35.73 2.66
C ALA A 501 -12.17 36.02 2.11
N TYR A 502 -13.22 35.80 2.89
CA TYR A 502 -14.58 36.13 2.48
C TYR A 502 -14.74 37.62 2.16
N HIS A 503 -14.30 38.51 3.04
CA HIS A 503 -14.45 39.96 2.84
C HIS A 503 -13.66 40.45 1.63
N LEU A 504 -12.42 40.02 1.45
CA LEU A 504 -11.62 40.39 0.30
C LEU A 504 -12.25 39.87 -1.01
N PHE A 505 -12.79 38.66 -1.00
CA PHE A 505 -13.50 38.08 -2.14
C PHE A 505 -14.73 38.91 -2.54
N GLN A 506 -15.49 39.45 -1.56
CA GLN A 506 -16.65 40.32 -1.85
C GLN A 506 -16.26 41.58 -2.64
N VAL A 507 -15.02 42.02 -2.55
CA VAL A 507 -14.51 43.15 -3.36
C VAL A 507 -14.06 42.64 -4.72
N ILE A 508 -13.29 41.56 -4.79
CA ILE A 508 -12.74 40.99 -6.03
C ILE A 508 -13.84 40.67 -7.04
N LYS A 509 -14.95 40.03 -6.59
CA LYS A 509 -16.06 39.66 -7.47
C LYS A 509 -16.79 40.86 -8.13
N LYS A 510 -16.62 42.09 -7.62
CA LYS A 510 -17.11 43.29 -8.29
C LYS A 510 -16.32 43.64 -9.55
N TYR A 511 -15.04 43.27 -9.60
CA TYR A 511 -14.15 43.48 -10.75
C TYR A 511 -14.13 42.27 -11.72
N ILE A 512 -14.36 41.06 -11.20
CA ILE A 512 -14.42 39.81 -11.99
C ILE A 512 -15.72 39.11 -11.62
N PRO A 513 -16.88 39.42 -12.22
CA PRO A 513 -18.19 38.91 -11.81
C PRO A 513 -18.36 37.41 -11.98
N ASP A 514 -17.61 36.77 -12.89
CA ASP A 514 -17.66 35.35 -13.20
C ASP A 514 -16.66 34.51 -12.35
N ILE A 515 -15.92 35.15 -11.44
CA ILE A 515 -14.98 34.46 -10.58
C ILE A 515 -15.70 33.53 -9.59
N LYS A 516 -15.16 32.35 -9.37
CA LYS A 516 -15.63 31.40 -8.37
C LYS A 516 -14.66 31.28 -7.20
N PHE A 517 -15.18 30.93 -6.03
CA PHE A 517 -14.39 30.68 -4.85
C PHE A 517 -14.78 29.34 -4.24
N LYS A 518 -13.89 28.34 -4.32
CA LYS A 518 -14.06 27.03 -3.73
C LYS A 518 -13.38 26.97 -2.37
N ILE A 519 -14.15 26.65 -1.33
CA ILE A 519 -13.69 26.68 0.07
C ILE A 519 -13.81 25.29 0.70
N PHE A 520 -12.69 24.76 1.15
CA PHE A 520 -12.57 23.50 1.88
C PHE A 520 -12.07 23.81 3.29
N SER A 521 -13.01 24.09 4.19
CA SER A 521 -12.69 24.62 5.51
C SER A 521 -13.72 24.19 6.54
N CYS A 522 -13.30 23.46 7.54
CA CYS A 522 -14.10 23.06 8.69
C CYS A 522 -13.12 22.59 9.77
N PHE A 523 -13.46 22.74 11.03
CA PHE A 523 -12.67 22.20 12.12
C PHE A 523 -13.02 20.72 12.37
N SER A 524 -14.29 20.37 12.23
CA SER A 524 -14.72 18.97 12.29
C SER A 524 -14.10 18.16 11.17
N ARG A 525 -13.52 17.03 11.52
CA ARG A 525 -12.97 16.07 10.55
C ARG A 525 -14.01 15.03 10.10
N GLU A 526 -15.27 15.18 10.54
CA GLU A 526 -16.35 14.34 10.07
C GLU A 526 -16.63 14.64 8.60
N ILE A 527 -16.56 13.63 7.78
CA ILE A 527 -16.87 13.74 6.36
C ILE A 527 -18.39 13.78 6.24
N ILE A 528 -18.91 14.87 5.68
CA ILE A 528 -20.32 14.98 5.36
C ILE A 528 -20.59 14.09 4.13
N LYS A 529 -20.94 12.85 4.37
CA LYS A 529 -21.37 11.91 3.33
C LYS A 529 -22.83 12.19 2.97
N THR A 530 -23.08 13.05 2.00
CA THR A 530 -24.33 12.98 1.26
C THR A 530 -24.20 11.90 0.19
N LYS A 531 -24.66 10.75 0.53
CA LYS A 531 -24.90 9.44 -0.14
C LYS A 531 -24.02 8.97 -1.31
N THR A 532 -23.40 9.78 -2.16
CA THR A 532 -22.52 9.35 -3.27
C THR A 532 -21.61 10.43 -3.84
N GLU A 533 -21.88 11.72 -3.61
CA GLU A 533 -21.12 12.83 -4.18
C GLU A 533 -20.79 13.87 -3.11
N TYR A 534 -19.58 14.42 -3.17
CA TYR A 534 -19.15 15.54 -2.32
C TYR A 534 -19.64 16.85 -2.94
N LEU A 535 -20.88 17.22 -2.63
CA LEU A 535 -21.52 18.45 -3.12
C LEU A 535 -21.26 19.63 -2.17
N PRO A 536 -21.35 20.87 -2.66
CA PRO A 536 -21.32 22.05 -1.82
C PRO A 536 -22.40 22.01 -0.73
N ILE A 537 -22.01 22.39 0.48
CA ILE A 537 -22.87 22.41 1.67
C ILE A 537 -24.00 23.42 1.46
N LYS A 538 -25.22 23.04 1.80
CA LYS A 538 -26.43 23.89 1.72
C LYS A 538 -27.00 24.26 3.08
N ASN A 539 -26.55 23.58 4.16
CA ASN A 539 -27.04 23.81 5.51
C ASN A 539 -25.89 23.75 6.51
N THR A 540 -25.74 24.77 7.35
CA THR A 540 -24.70 24.85 8.38
C THR A 540 -24.85 23.79 9.48
N ASN A 541 -26.03 23.25 9.70
CA ASN A 541 -26.25 22.18 10.67
C ASN A 541 -25.47 20.89 10.31
N ASP A 542 -25.11 20.73 9.05
CA ASP A 542 -24.36 19.55 8.59
C ASP A 542 -22.90 19.59 9.01
N ILE A 543 -22.37 20.74 9.43
CA ILE A 543 -20.95 20.95 9.74
C ILE A 543 -20.68 21.52 11.13
N CYS A 544 -21.67 22.07 11.82
CA CYS A 544 -21.48 22.70 13.13
C CYS A 544 -21.49 21.68 14.29
N ASN A 545 -20.79 20.55 14.13
CA ASN A 545 -20.75 19.49 15.14
C ASN A 545 -19.70 19.72 16.23
N SER A 546 -18.68 20.56 15.97
CA SER A 546 -17.71 20.97 16.97
C SER A 546 -18.04 22.34 17.57
N ASP A 547 -17.57 22.59 18.81
CA ASP A 547 -17.72 23.90 19.45
C ASP A 547 -17.03 25.00 18.64
N ILE A 548 -15.89 24.68 18.03
CA ILE A 548 -15.15 25.63 17.18
C ILE A 548 -15.94 25.98 15.93
N ASP A 549 -16.54 25.00 15.24
CA ASP A 549 -17.33 25.27 14.05
C ASP A 549 -18.57 26.10 14.35
N ARG A 550 -19.11 26.00 15.58
CA ARG A 550 -20.23 26.87 16.02
C ARG A 550 -19.84 28.35 16.09
N TYR A 551 -18.60 28.68 16.41
CA TYR A 551 -18.12 30.09 16.35
C TYR A 551 -18.12 30.63 14.94
N TYR A 552 -17.94 29.78 13.92
CA TYR A 552 -17.91 30.17 12.51
C TYR A 552 -19.27 30.04 11.83
N LYS A 553 -20.33 29.66 12.51
CA LYS A 553 -21.65 29.40 11.92
C LYS A 553 -22.15 30.57 11.09
N SER A 554 -22.09 31.79 11.60
CA SER A 554 -22.51 33.00 10.88
C SER A 554 -21.68 33.23 9.59
N VAL A 555 -20.40 32.92 9.61
CA VAL A 555 -19.55 33.01 8.42
C VAL A 555 -19.94 31.94 7.41
N TYR A 556 -20.15 30.70 7.86
CA TYR A 556 -20.58 29.61 6.99
C TYR A 556 -21.94 29.89 6.32
N GLU A 557 -22.87 30.53 7.02
CA GLU A 557 -24.15 30.99 6.47
C GLU A 557 -23.96 32.01 5.33
N LEU A 558 -23.02 32.97 5.49
CA LEU A 558 -22.67 33.90 4.43
C LEU A 558 -22.02 33.20 3.22
N LEU A 559 -21.15 32.22 3.45
CA LEU A 559 -20.52 31.44 2.37
C LEU A 559 -21.55 30.66 1.56
N ILE A 560 -22.51 30.01 2.22
CA ILE A 560 -23.57 29.21 1.59
C ILE A 560 -24.53 30.06 0.75
N GLN A 561 -24.79 31.30 1.17
CA GLN A 561 -25.73 32.21 0.50
C GLN A 561 -25.11 32.88 -0.76
N ASP A 562 -23.80 32.90 -0.90
CA ASP A 562 -23.14 33.57 -2.02
C ASP A 562 -23.07 32.66 -3.27
N PRO A 563 -23.70 33.03 -4.40
CA PRO A 563 -23.76 32.20 -5.61
C PRO A 563 -22.41 31.99 -6.30
N ASN A 564 -21.40 32.80 -5.96
CA ASN A 564 -20.03 32.66 -6.48
C ASN A 564 -19.16 31.78 -5.58
N ILE A 565 -19.67 31.31 -4.44
CA ILE A 565 -18.95 30.49 -3.48
C ILE A 565 -19.47 29.06 -3.49
N GLU A 566 -18.55 28.13 -3.58
CA GLU A 566 -18.80 26.70 -3.38
C GLU A 566 -18.11 26.27 -2.07
N PHE A 567 -18.89 26.01 -1.03
CA PHE A 567 -18.38 25.65 0.28
C PHE A 567 -18.56 24.16 0.56
N TYR A 568 -17.46 23.44 0.78
CA TYR A 568 -17.43 21.97 0.89
C TYR A 568 -17.16 21.41 2.30
N GLY A 569 -16.68 22.25 3.24
CA GLY A 569 -16.22 21.76 4.55
C GLY A 569 -14.95 20.91 4.44
N SER A 570 -14.89 19.79 5.18
CA SER A 570 -13.79 18.83 5.12
C SER A 570 -14.09 17.71 4.12
N VAL A 571 -13.17 17.45 3.20
CA VAL A 571 -13.27 16.39 2.19
C VAL A 571 -11.99 15.55 2.15
N PRO A 572 -12.03 14.30 1.64
CA PRO A 572 -10.82 13.53 1.38
C PRO A 572 -9.87 14.25 0.41
N GLN A 573 -8.56 14.05 0.58
CA GLN A 573 -7.55 14.72 -0.25
C GLN A 573 -7.76 14.54 -1.75
N LYS A 574 -8.17 13.36 -2.19
CA LYS A 574 -8.42 13.09 -3.61
C LYS A 574 -9.49 14.03 -4.18
N ILE A 575 -10.59 14.21 -3.45
CA ILE A 575 -11.68 15.12 -3.83
C ILE A 575 -11.21 16.58 -3.82
N LEU A 576 -10.47 16.98 -2.78
CA LEU A 576 -9.87 18.32 -2.71
C LEU A 576 -9.04 18.60 -3.98
N PHE A 577 -8.15 17.69 -4.34
CA PHE A 577 -7.23 17.90 -5.46
C PHE A 577 -7.93 17.88 -6.83
N ASP A 578 -9.05 17.17 -6.96
CA ASP A 578 -9.89 17.26 -8.16
C ASP A 578 -10.45 18.66 -8.39
N HIS A 579 -10.66 19.44 -7.34
CA HIS A 579 -11.05 20.85 -7.43
C HIS A 579 -9.85 21.80 -7.56
N VAL A 580 -8.76 21.55 -6.82
CA VAL A 580 -7.57 22.43 -6.83
C VAL A 580 -6.88 22.41 -8.19
N LYS A 581 -6.89 21.28 -8.90
CA LYS A 581 -6.23 21.16 -10.22
C LYS A 581 -6.79 22.10 -11.29
N THR A 582 -8.03 22.56 -11.17
CA THR A 582 -8.65 23.52 -12.09
C THR A 582 -8.59 24.96 -11.60
N ALA A 583 -8.21 25.21 -10.35
CA ALA A 583 -8.14 26.55 -9.79
C ALA A 583 -6.88 27.32 -10.25
N MET A 584 -7.03 28.62 -10.46
CA MET A 584 -5.91 29.53 -10.80
C MET A 584 -5.09 29.95 -9.59
N VAL A 585 -5.73 30.15 -8.43
CA VAL A 585 -5.11 30.82 -7.29
C VAL A 585 -5.43 30.13 -5.98
N LEU A 586 -4.41 29.84 -5.18
CA LEU A 586 -4.57 29.67 -3.73
C LEU A 586 -4.74 31.03 -3.11
N PHE A 587 -5.94 31.34 -2.63
CA PHE A 587 -6.32 32.60 -2.02
C PHE A 587 -6.29 32.45 -0.49
N TYR A 588 -5.15 32.77 0.10
CA TYR A 588 -4.86 32.44 1.49
C TYR A 588 -4.39 33.68 2.29
N PRO A 589 -5.28 34.62 2.63
CA PRO A 589 -4.97 35.76 3.50
C PRO A 589 -4.81 35.27 4.95
N ASN A 590 -3.74 34.52 5.16
CA ASN A 590 -3.48 33.80 6.40
C ASN A 590 -3.27 34.74 7.59
N THR A 591 -3.87 34.38 8.73
CA THR A 591 -3.76 35.10 10.01
C THR A 591 -3.05 34.27 11.10
N TYR A 592 -2.37 33.21 10.70
CA TYR A 592 -1.71 32.25 11.58
C TYR A 592 -0.25 32.04 11.15
N ALA A 593 0.70 31.96 12.10
CA ALA A 593 2.09 31.68 11.78
C ALA A 593 2.29 30.19 11.48
N GLU A 594 2.29 29.84 10.21
CA GLU A 594 2.45 28.48 9.75
C GLU A 594 3.86 27.94 10.02
N THR A 595 3.96 26.70 10.47
CA THR A 595 5.26 26.03 10.69
C THR A 595 5.82 25.40 9.41
N CYS A 596 4.94 24.92 8.54
CA CYS A 596 5.23 24.42 7.19
C CYS A 596 3.89 24.25 6.46
N CYS A 597 3.52 25.19 5.63
CA CYS A 597 2.20 25.24 5.02
C CYS A 597 2.06 24.24 3.86
N THR A 598 1.53 23.05 4.13
CA THR A 598 1.30 22.03 3.09
C THR A 598 0.30 22.49 2.03
N SER A 599 -0.69 23.32 2.39
CA SER A 599 -1.64 23.89 1.43
C SER A 599 -0.94 24.75 0.36
N VAL A 600 0.11 25.47 0.74
CA VAL A 600 0.93 26.23 -0.22
C VAL A 600 1.66 25.29 -1.17
N LEU A 601 2.33 24.25 -0.64
CA LEU A 601 3.04 23.26 -1.47
C LEU A 601 2.10 22.53 -2.43
N GLU A 602 0.94 22.10 -1.93
CA GLU A 602 -0.05 21.35 -2.71
C GLU A 602 -0.72 22.20 -3.78
N ALA A 603 -1.01 23.49 -3.49
CA ALA A 603 -1.50 24.43 -4.49
C ALA A 603 -0.46 24.70 -5.59
N MET A 604 0.80 24.92 -5.18
CA MET A 604 1.90 25.09 -6.12
C MET A 604 2.10 23.85 -6.98
N ALA A 605 1.96 22.65 -6.42
CA ALA A 605 2.02 21.40 -7.15
C ALA A 605 0.93 21.30 -8.24
N HIS A 606 -0.24 21.87 -7.99
CA HIS A 606 -1.34 21.96 -8.95
C HIS A 606 -1.25 23.17 -9.91
N ARG A 607 -0.10 23.85 -9.99
CA ARG A 607 0.08 25.05 -10.83
C ARG A 607 -0.89 26.20 -10.46
N CYS A 608 -1.26 26.33 -9.18
CA CYS A 608 -1.91 27.52 -8.70
C CYS A 608 -0.87 28.61 -8.41
N ASN A 609 -1.15 29.84 -8.78
CA ASN A 609 -0.46 30.97 -8.16
C ASN A 609 -0.85 31.01 -6.68
N VAL A 610 0.09 31.41 -5.84
CA VAL A 610 -0.15 31.57 -4.41
C VAL A 610 -0.15 33.04 -4.03
N ILE A 611 -1.22 33.48 -3.38
CA ILE A 611 -1.26 34.78 -2.71
C ILE A 611 -1.58 34.56 -1.24
N SER A 612 -0.71 35.02 -0.36
CA SER A 612 -0.80 34.76 1.08
C SER A 612 -0.19 35.87 1.93
N SER A 613 -0.33 35.75 3.25
CA SER A 613 0.36 36.58 4.21
C SER A 613 1.80 36.15 4.42
N GLU A 614 2.70 37.09 4.66
CA GLU A 614 4.08 36.83 5.03
C GLU A 614 4.18 36.49 6.53
N LEU A 615 3.64 35.31 6.90
CA LEU A 615 3.58 34.84 8.28
C LEU A 615 4.22 33.45 8.45
N GLY A 616 4.98 33.31 9.53
CA GLY A 616 5.59 32.04 9.88
C GLY A 616 6.59 31.54 8.84
N ALA A 617 6.48 30.27 8.48
CA ALA A 617 7.34 29.63 7.49
C ALA A 617 6.81 29.72 6.05
N ILE A 618 5.76 30.49 5.76
CA ILE A 618 5.22 30.61 4.39
C ILE A 618 6.28 31.13 3.40
N PRO A 619 7.10 32.16 3.74
CA PRO A 619 8.19 32.60 2.85
C PRO A 619 9.18 31.47 2.53
N GLU A 620 9.59 30.68 3.52
CA GLU A 620 10.48 29.54 3.36
C GLU A 620 9.81 28.43 2.51
N THR A 621 8.55 28.10 2.81
CA THR A 621 7.80 27.06 2.14
C THR A 621 7.56 27.36 0.67
N SER A 622 7.24 28.60 0.35
CA SER A 622 6.96 29.04 -1.02
C SER A 622 8.21 29.28 -1.87
N ASN A 623 9.38 29.37 -1.26
CA ASN A 623 10.67 29.55 -1.93
C ASN A 623 10.67 30.70 -2.98
N GLY A 624 9.99 31.80 -2.68
CA GLY A 624 9.89 32.96 -3.57
C GLY A 624 8.83 32.87 -4.67
N PHE A 625 8.08 31.78 -4.78
CA PHE A 625 7.03 31.62 -5.80
C PHE A 625 5.66 32.16 -5.38
N ALA A 626 5.47 32.55 -4.12
CA ALA A 626 4.23 33.15 -3.65
C ALA A 626 4.29 34.68 -3.63
N ASN A 627 3.13 35.29 -3.87
CA ASN A 627 2.93 36.73 -3.63
C ASN A 627 2.57 36.94 -2.16
N LEU A 628 3.49 37.49 -1.38
CA LEU A 628 3.36 37.57 0.07
C LEU A 628 3.22 39.04 0.51
N TYR A 629 2.31 39.27 1.43
CA TYR A 629 2.06 40.59 2.02
C TYR A 629 2.01 40.51 3.54
N ASN A 630 2.57 41.52 4.21
CA ASN A 630 2.55 41.58 5.67
C ASN A 630 1.20 42.09 6.16
N PRO A 631 0.39 41.31 6.87
CA PRO A 631 -0.88 41.75 7.41
C PRO A 631 -0.74 42.71 8.62
N ASN A 632 0.49 42.90 9.11
CA ASN A 632 0.82 43.77 10.26
C ASN A 632 -0.15 43.51 11.46
N ILE A 633 -0.50 42.26 11.66
CA ILE A 633 -1.23 41.81 12.83
C ILE A 633 -0.22 41.27 13.82
N ASP A 634 -0.30 41.74 15.07
CA ASP A 634 0.34 40.98 16.17
C ASP A 634 -0.27 39.62 16.16
N VAL A 635 0.43 38.67 15.52
CA VAL A 635 -0.03 37.31 15.43
C VAL A 635 -0.26 36.86 16.85
N LEU A 636 -1.49 36.45 17.17
CA LEU A 636 -1.99 36.13 18.52
C LEU A 636 -1.22 35.01 19.24
N HIS A 637 0.06 34.84 18.89
CA HIS A 637 0.94 33.77 19.36
C HIS A 637 1.54 34.01 20.74
N ASP A 638 1.44 35.22 21.30
CA ASP A 638 2.07 35.51 22.58
C ASP A 638 1.14 35.35 23.80
N LYS A 639 -0.12 34.99 23.58
CA LYS A 639 -1.04 34.73 24.69
C LYS A 639 -1.51 33.29 24.68
N TYR A 640 -0.85 32.47 25.46
CA TYR A 640 -1.37 31.18 25.91
C TYR A 640 -2.70 31.40 26.61
N SER A 641 -3.78 31.36 25.87
CA SER A 641 -5.10 31.35 26.46
C SER A 641 -5.55 29.92 26.59
N THR A 642 -5.94 29.53 27.79
CA THR A 642 -6.52 28.24 28.11
C THR A 642 -7.91 28.05 27.57
N ASP A 643 -8.45 29.07 26.86
CA ASP A 643 -9.85 29.23 26.46
C ASP A 643 -10.11 29.15 24.94
N TYR A 644 -9.21 28.55 24.16
CA TYR A 644 -9.35 28.52 22.68
C TYR A 644 -9.45 29.89 22.00
N SER A 645 -8.98 30.98 22.62
CA SER A 645 -9.06 32.34 22.02
C SER A 645 -8.31 32.45 20.69
N PHE A 646 -7.38 31.54 20.39
CA PHE A 646 -6.70 31.49 19.10
C PHE A 646 -7.64 31.10 17.92
N VAL A 647 -8.80 30.54 18.20
CA VAL A 647 -9.81 30.22 17.18
C VAL A 647 -10.78 31.36 16.91
N ASN A 648 -10.68 32.47 17.63
CA ASN A 648 -11.52 33.64 17.39
C ASN A 648 -11.21 34.19 15.98
N PRO A 649 -12.25 34.46 15.17
CA PRO A 649 -12.05 34.96 13.83
C PRO A 649 -11.43 36.36 13.86
N VAL A 650 -10.29 36.53 13.19
CA VAL A 650 -9.72 37.84 12.92
C VAL A 650 -10.67 38.60 12.00
N GLN A 651 -11.10 39.79 12.46
CA GLN A 651 -12.03 40.62 11.70
C GLN A 651 -11.29 41.45 10.64
N ILE A 652 -11.96 41.75 9.53
CA ILE A 652 -11.40 42.52 8.43
C ILE A 652 -10.92 43.93 8.89
N SER A 653 -11.59 44.51 9.89
CA SER A 653 -11.21 45.78 10.47
C SER A 653 -9.87 45.80 11.19
N GLN A 654 -9.36 44.60 11.56
CA GLN A 654 -8.06 44.45 12.19
C GLN A 654 -6.92 44.35 11.16
N ILE A 655 -7.26 44.24 9.88
CA ILE A 655 -6.31 44.09 8.77
C ILE A 655 -6.08 45.45 8.12
N PRO A 656 -4.83 45.93 7.95
CA PRO A 656 -4.54 47.22 7.33
C PRO A 656 -5.13 47.34 5.92
N GLU A 657 -5.66 48.51 5.60
CA GLU A 657 -6.23 48.78 4.27
C GLU A 657 -5.21 48.61 3.14
N SER A 658 -3.94 48.95 3.41
CA SER A 658 -2.84 48.77 2.46
C SER A 658 -2.67 47.28 2.09
N TYR A 659 -2.73 46.37 3.06
CA TYR A 659 -2.70 44.95 2.82
C TYR A 659 -3.91 44.49 2.00
N GLN A 660 -5.12 44.92 2.40
CA GLN A 660 -6.34 44.58 1.70
C GLN A 660 -6.29 44.97 0.22
N ARG A 661 -5.83 46.21 -0.06
CA ARG A 661 -5.69 46.72 -1.42
C ARG A 661 -4.67 45.90 -2.23
N GLN A 662 -3.47 45.72 -1.73
CA GLN A 662 -2.41 44.94 -2.39
C GLN A 662 -2.88 43.48 -2.70
N PHE A 663 -3.56 42.86 -1.74
CA PHE A 663 -4.04 41.50 -1.89
C PHE A 663 -5.13 41.39 -2.97
N ILE A 664 -6.06 42.35 -3.02
CA ILE A 664 -7.13 42.44 -4.02
C ILE A 664 -6.55 42.72 -5.41
N GLU A 665 -5.74 43.77 -5.54
CA GLU A 665 -5.14 44.20 -6.84
C GLU A 665 -4.30 43.06 -7.44
N LYS A 666 -3.48 42.41 -6.62
CA LYS A 666 -2.65 41.30 -7.08
C LYS A 666 -3.47 40.05 -7.47
N THR A 667 -4.55 39.76 -6.74
CA THR A 667 -5.44 38.66 -7.13
C THR A 667 -6.11 38.91 -8.48
N ILE A 668 -6.58 40.13 -8.70
CA ILE A 668 -7.18 40.54 -9.99
C ILE A 668 -6.15 40.43 -11.11
N ASP A 669 -4.94 40.94 -10.90
CA ASP A 669 -3.82 40.84 -11.86
C ASP A 669 -3.53 39.39 -12.24
N ILE A 670 -3.35 38.50 -11.25
CA ILE A 670 -3.07 37.08 -11.47
C ILE A 670 -4.18 36.40 -12.29
N VAL A 671 -5.44 36.61 -11.92
CA VAL A 671 -6.56 35.96 -12.61
C VAL A 671 -6.70 36.47 -14.04
N THR A 672 -6.50 37.75 -14.25
CA THR A 672 -6.59 38.39 -15.57
C THR A 672 -5.45 37.94 -16.49
N ASN A 673 -4.22 37.82 -15.94
CA ASN A 673 -3.00 37.55 -16.69
C ASN A 673 -2.49 36.10 -16.48
N TYR A 674 -3.36 35.18 -16.04
CA TYR A 674 -2.94 33.80 -15.71
C TYR A 674 -2.21 33.11 -16.85
N TYR A 675 -2.65 33.30 -18.10
CA TYR A 675 -2.08 32.67 -19.28
C TYR A 675 -0.99 33.49 -19.97
N SER A 676 -0.52 34.61 -19.37
CA SER A 676 0.61 35.34 -19.91
C SER A 676 1.89 34.49 -19.90
N ASP A 677 2.77 34.70 -20.88
CA ASP A 677 4.04 33.96 -20.98
C ASP A 677 4.86 34.08 -19.70
N TYR A 678 4.93 35.29 -19.12
CA TYR A 678 5.61 35.51 -17.84
C TYR A 678 5.07 34.62 -16.70
N ASN A 679 3.75 34.57 -16.57
CA ASN A 679 3.15 33.73 -15.51
C ASN A 679 3.31 32.24 -15.79
N GLN A 680 3.24 31.81 -17.04
CA GLN A 680 3.47 30.41 -17.40
C GLN A 680 4.91 29.97 -17.15
N GLU A 681 5.89 30.83 -17.38
CA GLU A 681 7.28 30.60 -17.03
C GLU A 681 7.46 30.49 -15.51
N LEU A 682 6.86 31.44 -14.74
CA LEU A 682 6.84 31.37 -13.28
C LEU A 682 6.30 30.04 -12.76
N LEU A 683 5.15 29.61 -13.29
CA LEU A 683 4.52 28.33 -12.91
C LEU A 683 5.36 27.12 -13.30
N SER A 684 6.12 27.17 -14.39
CA SER A 684 7.05 26.12 -14.80
C SER A 684 8.22 26.01 -13.83
N ASN A 685 8.81 27.15 -13.44
CA ASN A 685 9.87 27.19 -12.45
C ASN A 685 9.38 26.73 -11.06
N GLN A 686 8.16 27.09 -10.70
CA GLN A 686 7.47 26.61 -9.50
C GLN A 686 7.37 25.07 -9.51
N GLN A 687 6.99 24.44 -10.64
CA GLN A 687 6.91 22.99 -10.75
C GLN A 687 8.29 22.32 -10.58
N THR A 688 9.35 22.93 -11.09
CA THR A 688 10.73 22.46 -10.90
C THR A 688 11.09 22.43 -9.41
N TYR A 689 10.77 23.49 -8.67
CA TYR A 689 10.96 23.51 -7.21
C TYR A 689 10.12 22.44 -6.51
N ILE A 690 8.83 22.33 -6.85
CA ILE A 690 7.92 21.36 -6.23
C ILE A 690 8.36 19.92 -6.45
N SER A 691 9.00 19.60 -7.57
CA SER A 691 9.54 18.24 -7.81
C SER A 691 10.60 17.81 -6.77
N THR A 692 11.21 18.79 -6.08
CA THR A 692 12.15 18.55 -4.96
C THR A 692 11.44 18.39 -3.60
N CYS A 693 10.13 18.63 -3.54
CA CYS A 693 9.33 18.63 -2.32
C CYS A 693 8.54 17.32 -2.11
N THR A 694 8.91 16.22 -2.76
CA THR A 694 8.24 14.93 -2.60
C THR A 694 8.64 14.22 -1.31
N TRP A 695 7.82 13.28 -0.85
CA TRP A 695 8.13 12.48 0.34
C TRP A 695 9.35 11.58 0.14
N GLU A 696 9.66 11.14 -1.09
CA GLU A 696 10.88 10.42 -1.43
C GLU A 696 12.11 11.30 -1.11
N LYS A 697 12.09 12.56 -1.52
CA LYS A 697 13.16 13.51 -1.21
C LYS A 697 13.26 13.80 0.29
N ARG A 698 12.14 13.85 1.00
CA ARG A 698 12.13 13.98 2.47
C ARG A 698 12.70 12.74 3.17
N ALA A 699 12.40 11.55 2.67
CA ALA A 699 12.98 10.30 3.18
C ALA A 699 14.50 10.22 2.95
N GLU A 700 15.00 10.71 1.82
CA GLU A 700 16.45 10.87 1.59
C GLU A 700 17.11 11.77 2.65
N ILE A 701 16.46 12.91 2.99
CA ILE A 701 16.92 13.80 4.06
C ILE A 701 16.89 13.10 5.42
N PHE A 702 15.78 12.45 5.77
CA PHE A 702 15.63 11.70 7.03
C PHE A 702 16.71 10.62 7.16
N THR A 703 16.99 9.89 6.07
CA THR A 703 18.00 8.83 6.04
C THR A 703 19.40 9.33 6.41
N ARG A 704 19.75 10.58 6.07
CA ARG A 704 21.04 11.20 6.46
C ARG A 704 21.14 11.47 7.96
N PHE A 705 20.02 11.52 8.66
CA PHE A 705 20.02 11.67 10.12
C PHE A 705 20.24 10.34 10.84
N VAL A 706 19.95 9.22 10.20
CA VAL A 706 20.08 7.88 10.77
C VAL A 706 21.57 7.53 10.84
N PRO A 707 22.14 7.25 12.04
CA PRO A 707 23.55 6.89 12.16
C PRO A 707 23.85 5.64 11.33
N GLU A 708 25.03 5.58 10.73
CA GLU A 708 25.55 4.32 10.19
C GLU A 708 25.88 3.34 11.35
N TYR A 709 25.95 2.03 11.07
CA TYR A 709 26.27 1.02 12.10
C TYR A 709 27.66 1.21 12.67
#